data_f947753f46eb146c38c95f87259aec36
#
_entry.id   f947753f46eb146c38c95f87259aec36
#
_cell.length_a   1.000
_cell.length_b   1.000
_cell.length_c   1.000
_cell.angle_alpha   90.00
_cell.angle_beta   90.00
_cell.angle_gamma   90.00
#
_symmetry.space_group_name_H-M   'P 1'
#
loop_
_entity.id
_entity.type
_entity.pdbx_description
1 polymer ?
#
loop_
_entity_poly.entity_id
_entity_poly.type
_entity_poly.pdbx_seq_one_letter_code
_entity_poly.pdbx_strand_id
1 'polypeptide(L)'
;MRKMKSERRFFVLVMAAVIMAGGGVRAGAAEQGSVTQSVDAVMDESIADVLENVDSIDELTFAMEEADMVDMETVGTENHDGTQAEPYSLRRITLFADDVTQSYGASSVVCYDKYDYYVFGFDTESATEAAYYQMVDDYGADRCTLDQMMYADYLLSDYSDEDTYDAVGWGTTYMGMDKLKSTVSKYNVEPEVDVAVLDTGINQANALFTGRINADDSGNCYDSENSGDYSDSLGHGSHVAGIVADATPDNVKLTILKCFSETGKTSSSIIQKTMMKAMDLGVDVINMSFCFYTISDENRAAIDSLIAMAVDRNIVMCVAAGNSNGGGGIMDVEGNSYPADNPAVITVSALKKKSGVSGADKISGGSVEFDSSYSYYGAKIDFSAPGTKIDSAWKNGGFRSDSGTSMAAPYVTAAAAYVRMAEPDLTNVQVLDRLIGYSVDLGDKGKDIYYGYGCPYMADYFADIYGSGDVDDVPVDCAVTGLTNVQGGLKLTWDSVAGADSYRVYRMTAGSIYTCVATVMDGCSYTDKSVESGTRYRYAVRAVAGQKRGKIANSKAALYLKQPVYTVKNCNYGINITWNRSAGAYGYKIYRKAPGALSWSLYKSIPEGVYSYIDQPVADYKEYTYTVKAFNGYFASTYDTVGKSAYRIPDCEIERLASVTPGRMGVWWKAVTGATGYQIEYSRYSDFRVYTAVTLAGGSRDERMTTGLASGRYYSVRMRMYRKIGGRTYYGDWSKSRMIKIK
;
A
#
# COMPACT_ATOMS: atom_id res chain seq x y z
N MET A 1 10.24 -26.34 23.06
CA MET A 1 10.35 -25.08 22.27
C MET A 1 11.77 -24.74 21.79
N ARG A 2 12.84 -24.90 22.57
CA ARG A 2 14.22 -24.67 22.07
C ARG A 2 14.65 -25.65 20.96
N LYS A 3 14.27 -26.92 21.05
CA LYS A 3 14.58 -27.96 20.02
C LYS A 3 13.87 -27.70 18.69
N MET A 4 12.61 -27.27 18.71
CA MET A 4 11.87 -26.93 17.48
C MET A 4 12.39 -25.68 16.74
N LYS A 5 13.00 -24.70 17.45
CA LYS A 5 13.63 -23.54 16.79
C LYS A 5 14.94 -23.90 16.09
N SER A 6 15.69 -24.86 16.65
CA SER A 6 16.95 -25.37 16.07
C SER A 6 16.68 -26.19 14.79
N GLU A 7 15.65 -27.02 14.79
CA GLU A 7 15.29 -27.84 13.61
C GLU A 7 14.71 -26.99 12.45
N ARG A 8 13.96 -25.91 12.73
CA ARG A 8 13.51 -24.98 11.71
C ARG A 8 14.64 -24.15 11.09
N ARG A 9 15.61 -23.71 11.90
CA ARG A 9 16.79 -23.00 11.42
C ARG A 9 17.68 -23.90 10.56
N PHE A 10 17.84 -25.14 10.96
CA PHE A 10 18.58 -26.14 10.17
C PHE A 10 17.92 -26.43 8.82
N PHE A 11 16.59 -26.51 8.78
CA PHE A 11 15.85 -26.73 7.54
C PHE A 11 15.91 -25.55 6.58
N VAL A 12 15.88 -24.33 7.09
CA VAL A 12 16.04 -23.09 6.30
C VAL A 12 17.49 -22.98 5.76
N LEU A 13 18.49 -23.32 6.55
CA LEU A 13 19.90 -23.35 6.11
C LEU A 13 20.16 -24.39 5.03
N VAL A 14 19.60 -25.59 5.13
CA VAL A 14 19.75 -26.65 4.12
C VAL A 14 19.01 -26.26 2.83
N MET A 15 17.85 -25.61 2.89
CA MET A 15 17.14 -25.11 1.71
C MET A 15 17.90 -23.95 1.04
N ALA A 16 18.50 -23.04 1.79
CA ALA A 16 19.33 -21.98 1.23
C ALA A 16 20.58 -22.52 0.52
N ALA A 17 21.25 -23.51 1.09
CA ALA A 17 22.41 -24.16 0.47
C ALA A 17 22.04 -24.92 -0.82
N VAL A 18 20.86 -25.54 -0.89
CA VAL A 18 20.37 -26.25 -2.10
C VAL A 18 19.99 -25.25 -3.21
N ILE A 19 19.47 -24.07 -2.84
CA ILE A 19 19.15 -23.00 -3.81
C ILE A 19 20.42 -22.35 -4.37
N MET A 20 21.46 -22.17 -3.54
CA MET A 20 22.72 -21.56 -3.97
C MET A 20 23.61 -22.49 -4.82
N ALA A 21 23.46 -23.83 -4.72
CA ALA A 21 24.25 -24.79 -5.48
C ALA A 21 23.83 -24.95 -6.97
N GLY A 22 22.88 -24.16 -7.50
CA GLY A 22 22.60 -24.02 -8.95
C GLY A 22 22.22 -25.31 -9.68
N GLY A 23 21.87 -26.40 -8.97
CA GLY A 23 21.55 -27.68 -9.56
C GLY A 23 20.06 -27.83 -9.83
N GLY A 24 19.65 -27.65 -11.09
CA GLY A 24 18.28 -27.94 -11.52
C GLY A 24 17.90 -29.41 -11.33
N VAL A 25 17.20 -29.70 -10.24
CA VAL A 25 16.57 -31.01 -10.05
C VAL A 25 15.09 -30.87 -10.38
N ARG A 26 14.68 -31.42 -11.50
CA ARG A 26 13.25 -31.68 -11.81
C ARG A 26 12.70 -32.63 -10.76
N ALA A 27 11.78 -32.19 -9.95
CA ALA A 27 11.04 -33.04 -9.03
C ALA A 27 10.03 -33.88 -9.82
N GLY A 28 10.40 -35.13 -10.09
CA GLY A 28 9.45 -36.18 -10.47
C GLY A 28 8.80 -36.72 -9.19
N ALA A 29 7.49 -36.88 -9.20
CA ALA A 29 6.72 -37.44 -8.10
C ALA A 29 7.24 -38.83 -7.72
N ALA A 30 7.69 -38.98 -6.45
CA ALA A 30 7.92 -40.29 -5.83
C ALA A 30 7.66 -40.19 -4.33
N GLU A 31 7.05 -41.25 -3.86
CA GLU A 31 6.47 -41.47 -2.53
C GLU A 31 7.44 -41.26 -1.35
N GLN A 32 6.86 -40.98 -0.20
CA GLN A 32 7.52 -40.82 1.11
C GLN A 32 8.45 -42.01 1.44
N GLY A 33 9.74 -41.75 1.33
CA GLY A 33 10.78 -42.68 1.76
C GLY A 33 12.17 -42.21 1.37
N SER A 34 12.91 -41.76 2.36
CA SER A 34 14.36 -41.40 2.30
C SER A 34 14.75 -40.09 1.62
N VAL A 35 14.49 -38.98 2.29
CA VAL A 35 15.11 -37.67 1.97
C VAL A 35 16.58 -37.60 2.40
N THR A 36 17.01 -38.47 3.29
CA THR A 36 18.39 -38.53 3.83
C THR A 36 19.45 -39.06 2.89
N GLN A 37 19.10 -39.88 1.91
CA GLN A 37 20.08 -40.42 0.94
C GLN A 37 20.37 -39.51 -0.26
N SER A 38 19.55 -38.48 -0.51
CA SER A 38 19.76 -37.54 -1.62
C SER A 38 20.58 -36.30 -1.23
N VAL A 39 20.74 -36.02 0.06
CA VAL A 39 21.50 -34.86 0.55
C VAL A 39 23.01 -35.12 0.54
N ASP A 40 23.43 -36.33 0.86
CA ASP A 40 24.86 -36.71 0.86
C ASP A 40 25.47 -36.79 -0.56
N ALA A 41 24.64 -36.80 -1.61
CA ALA A 41 25.11 -36.87 -2.99
C ALA A 41 25.27 -35.51 -3.67
N VAL A 42 24.91 -34.41 -3.03
CA VAL A 42 24.91 -33.03 -3.61
C VAL A 42 25.84 -32.08 -2.83
N MET A 43 26.44 -32.51 -1.75
CA MET A 43 27.42 -31.70 -1.01
C MET A 43 28.76 -31.73 -1.75
N ASP A 44 29.11 -30.62 -2.39
CA ASP A 44 30.46 -30.41 -2.95
C ASP A 44 31.50 -30.33 -1.81
N GLU A 45 32.73 -30.84 -2.07
CA GLU A 45 33.82 -30.85 -1.05
C GLU A 45 34.10 -29.45 -0.46
N SER A 46 33.80 -28.38 -1.20
CA SER A 46 33.95 -27.00 -0.72
C SER A 46 33.05 -26.59 0.45
N ILE A 47 31.86 -27.18 0.53
CA ILE A 47 30.88 -26.90 1.62
C ILE A 47 31.22 -27.74 2.86
N ALA A 48 31.72 -28.93 2.69
CA ALA A 48 32.16 -29.79 3.77
C ALA A 48 33.35 -29.17 4.53
N ASP A 49 34.32 -28.57 3.80
CA ASP A 49 35.50 -27.90 4.40
C ASP A 49 35.14 -26.65 5.21
N VAL A 50 34.06 -25.91 4.83
CA VAL A 50 33.58 -24.74 5.60
C VAL A 50 32.89 -25.18 6.89
N LEU A 51 32.15 -26.30 6.85
CA LEU A 51 31.41 -26.80 8.02
C LEU A 51 32.31 -27.46 9.08
N GLU A 52 33.48 -27.99 8.70
CA GLU A 52 34.45 -28.59 9.65
C GLU A 52 35.28 -27.55 10.41
N ASN A 53 35.32 -26.28 9.97
CA ASN A 53 36.17 -25.24 10.53
C ASN A 53 35.42 -24.18 11.36
N VAL A 54 34.13 -24.34 11.66
CA VAL A 54 33.30 -23.35 12.38
C VAL A 54 32.85 -23.89 13.73
N ASP A 55 33.34 -23.29 14.79
CA ASP A 55 33.09 -23.74 16.18
C ASP A 55 31.75 -23.23 16.79
N SER A 56 31.03 -22.28 16.11
CA SER A 56 29.77 -21.74 16.61
C SER A 56 28.79 -21.31 15.48
N ILE A 57 27.50 -21.25 15.77
CA ILE A 57 26.47 -20.78 14.82
C ILE A 57 26.64 -19.30 14.46
N ASP A 58 27.21 -18.51 15.38
CA ASP A 58 27.47 -17.09 15.17
C ASP A 58 28.64 -16.88 14.19
N GLU A 59 29.68 -17.72 14.24
CA GLU A 59 30.78 -17.74 13.26
C GLU A 59 30.31 -18.22 11.89
N LEU A 60 29.40 -19.19 11.85
CA LEU A 60 28.81 -19.63 10.57
C LEU A 60 27.96 -18.52 9.94
N THR A 61 27.21 -17.75 10.72
CA THR A 61 26.42 -16.61 10.23
C THR A 61 27.33 -15.51 9.70
N PHE A 62 28.44 -15.22 10.40
CA PHE A 62 29.42 -14.23 9.96
C PHE A 62 30.16 -14.67 8.70
N ALA A 63 30.56 -15.93 8.61
CA ALA A 63 31.22 -16.47 7.41
C ALA A 63 30.25 -16.53 6.19
N MET A 64 28.96 -16.71 6.42
CA MET A 64 27.95 -16.64 5.34
C MET A 64 27.64 -15.20 4.93
N GLU A 65 27.67 -14.23 5.84
CA GLU A 65 27.56 -12.81 5.51
C GLU A 65 28.79 -12.31 4.73
N GLU A 66 30.03 -12.81 5.05
CA GLU A 66 31.22 -12.53 4.25
C GLU A 66 31.20 -13.24 2.87
N ALA A 67 30.70 -14.46 2.79
CA ALA A 67 30.55 -15.18 1.53
C ALA A 67 29.49 -14.55 0.61
N ASP A 68 28.37 -14.10 1.16
CA ASP A 68 27.34 -13.34 0.42
C ASP A 68 27.89 -12.01 -0.12
N MET A 69 28.81 -11.35 0.61
CA MET A 69 29.48 -10.13 0.14
C MET A 69 30.50 -10.38 -0.99
N VAL A 70 31.07 -11.57 -1.07
CA VAL A 70 32.09 -11.93 -2.10
C VAL A 70 31.42 -12.51 -3.35
N ASP A 71 30.33 -13.25 -3.23
CA ASP A 71 29.63 -13.91 -4.35
C ASP A 71 28.59 -13.04 -5.06
N MET A 72 28.21 -11.87 -4.52
CA MET A 72 27.35 -10.91 -5.23
C MET A 72 28.01 -10.28 -6.47
N GLU A 73 29.34 -10.40 -6.63
CA GLU A 73 30.03 -9.98 -7.86
C GLU A 73 29.87 -10.98 -9.03
N THR A 74 29.42 -12.22 -8.79
CA THR A 74 29.40 -13.27 -9.82
C THR A 74 28.06 -13.92 -10.15
N VAL A 75 27.01 -13.64 -9.38
CA VAL A 75 25.66 -14.21 -9.66
C VAL A 75 24.77 -13.16 -10.32
N GLY A 76 24.86 -13.02 -11.64
CA GLY A 76 23.90 -12.22 -12.37
C GLY A 76 24.38 -11.52 -13.63
N THR A 77 25.42 -12.01 -14.26
CA THR A 77 25.94 -11.35 -15.49
C THR A 77 25.55 -12.03 -16.80
N GLU A 78 24.88 -13.18 -16.78
CA GLU A 78 24.48 -13.84 -18.02
C GLU A 78 22.98 -14.15 -18.05
N ASN A 79 22.31 -13.66 -19.08
CA ASN A 79 20.99 -14.13 -19.46
C ASN A 79 21.12 -15.56 -20.02
N HIS A 80 20.02 -16.32 -20.05
CA HIS A 80 19.95 -17.66 -20.62
C HIS A 80 20.45 -17.76 -22.10
N ASP A 81 20.65 -16.61 -22.75
CA ASP A 81 21.17 -16.47 -24.13
C ASP A 81 22.61 -15.95 -24.19
N GLY A 82 23.33 -15.81 -23.06
CA GLY A 82 24.73 -15.36 -23.00
C GLY A 82 24.92 -13.84 -23.15
N THR A 83 23.87 -13.03 -23.02
CA THR A 83 24.00 -11.57 -23.00
C THR A 83 24.19 -11.06 -21.57
N GLN A 84 25.00 -10.00 -21.39
CA GLN A 84 25.19 -9.40 -20.07
C GLN A 84 23.85 -8.84 -19.52
N ALA A 85 23.53 -9.15 -18.27
CA ALA A 85 22.37 -8.57 -17.60
C ALA A 85 22.57 -7.06 -17.43
N GLU A 86 21.56 -6.28 -17.78
CA GLU A 86 21.56 -4.84 -17.55
C GLU A 86 21.51 -4.52 -16.04
N PRO A 87 22.53 -3.89 -15.44
CA PRO A 87 22.65 -3.74 -13.99
C PRO A 87 21.89 -2.52 -13.43
N TYR A 88 20.71 -2.18 -13.96
CA TYR A 88 20.07 -0.90 -13.67
C TYR A 88 19.41 -0.79 -12.28
N SER A 89 19.03 -1.88 -11.62
CA SER A 89 18.26 -1.83 -10.39
C SER A 89 19.04 -1.48 -9.12
N LEU A 90 20.26 -1.97 -9.00
CA LEU A 90 21.08 -1.80 -7.79
C LEU A 90 21.85 -0.47 -7.73
N ARG A 91 21.64 0.44 -8.69
CA ARG A 91 22.33 1.73 -8.78
C ARG A 91 21.41 2.93 -8.75
N ARG A 92 20.20 2.74 -8.27
CA ARG A 92 19.22 3.83 -8.13
C ARG A 92 18.57 3.83 -6.76
N ILE A 93 18.33 5.04 -6.26
CA ILE A 93 17.52 5.31 -5.08
C ILE A 93 16.39 6.22 -5.50
N THR A 94 15.19 5.93 -5.04
CA THR A 94 14.05 6.83 -5.16
C THR A 94 13.76 7.47 -3.81
N LEU A 95 13.42 8.77 -3.82
CA LEU A 95 13.17 9.56 -2.63
C LEU A 95 11.91 10.40 -2.80
N PHE A 96 10.99 10.34 -1.85
CA PHE A 96 9.86 11.25 -1.71
C PHE A 96 10.17 12.32 -0.67
N ALA A 97 10.46 13.56 -1.09
CA ALA A 97 10.79 14.66 -0.19
C ALA A 97 10.44 16.03 -0.80
N ASP A 98 10.00 16.96 0.03
CA ASP A 98 9.56 18.30 -0.38
C ASP A 98 10.73 19.24 -0.75
N ASP A 99 11.96 18.94 -0.28
CA ASP A 99 13.15 19.75 -0.54
C ASP A 99 14.42 18.88 -0.41
N VAL A 100 15.14 18.72 -1.52
CA VAL A 100 16.39 17.97 -1.59
C VAL A 100 17.53 18.91 -1.94
N THR A 101 18.42 19.12 -0.99
CA THR A 101 19.48 20.12 -1.08
C THR A 101 20.85 19.56 -1.50
N GLN A 102 21.01 18.25 -1.57
CA GLN A 102 22.28 17.61 -1.91
C GLN A 102 22.10 16.39 -2.81
N SER A 103 23.15 16.07 -3.58
CA SER A 103 23.12 14.98 -4.57
C SER A 103 23.58 13.61 -4.02
N TYR A 104 24.07 13.54 -2.78
CA TYR A 104 24.59 12.31 -2.17
C TYR A 104 25.67 11.58 -2.99
N GLY A 105 26.37 12.30 -3.86
CA GLY A 105 27.37 11.71 -4.75
C GLY A 105 26.78 10.98 -5.97
N ALA A 106 25.50 11.16 -6.25
CA ALA A 106 24.86 10.59 -7.44
C ALA A 106 25.47 11.16 -8.72
N SER A 107 25.63 10.31 -9.74
CA SER A 107 26.06 10.71 -11.10
C SER A 107 24.90 11.32 -11.90
N SER A 108 23.67 11.02 -11.52
CA SER A 108 22.47 11.67 -12.07
C SER A 108 21.39 11.85 -11.01
N VAL A 109 20.64 12.96 -11.09
CA VAL A 109 19.46 13.20 -10.26
C VAL A 109 18.35 13.68 -11.18
N VAL A 110 17.21 13.02 -11.14
CA VAL A 110 15.99 13.42 -11.84
C VAL A 110 14.96 13.82 -10.79
N CYS A 111 14.43 15.02 -10.90
CA CYS A 111 13.37 15.53 -10.02
C CYS A 111 12.03 15.55 -10.75
N TYR A 112 10.99 15.13 -10.07
CA TYR A 112 9.60 15.23 -10.49
C TYR A 112 8.88 16.15 -9.49
N ASP A 113 9.13 17.46 -9.58
CA ASP A 113 8.70 18.49 -8.63
C ASP A 113 7.22 18.41 -8.25
N LYS A 114 6.36 18.05 -9.20
CA LYS A 114 4.91 17.93 -9.00
C LYS A 114 4.53 16.80 -8.01
N TYR A 115 5.45 15.89 -7.77
CA TYR A 115 5.24 14.70 -6.95
C TYR A 115 6.16 14.66 -5.72
N ASP A 116 7.02 15.67 -5.55
CA ASP A 116 8.07 15.68 -4.52
C ASP A 116 8.90 14.36 -4.57
N TYR A 117 9.22 13.93 -5.80
CA TYR A 117 9.84 12.64 -6.09
C TYR A 117 11.13 12.81 -6.85
N TYR A 118 12.17 12.15 -6.36
CA TYR A 118 13.52 12.19 -6.91
C TYR A 118 14.02 10.79 -7.23
N VAL A 119 14.77 10.67 -8.33
CA VAL A 119 15.49 9.44 -8.70
C VAL A 119 16.98 9.76 -8.78
N PHE A 120 17.76 9.15 -7.93
CA PHE A 120 19.23 9.28 -7.89
C PHE A 120 19.85 8.08 -8.56
N GLY A 121 20.72 8.29 -9.54
CA GLY A 121 21.51 7.26 -10.22
C GLY A 121 22.98 7.33 -9.79
N PHE A 122 23.61 6.18 -9.59
CA PHE A 122 24.99 6.04 -9.12
C PHE A 122 25.80 5.17 -10.06
N ASP A 123 27.12 5.38 -10.10
CA ASP A 123 28.02 4.62 -10.97
C ASP A 123 28.34 3.23 -10.42
N THR A 124 28.22 3.03 -9.10
CA THR A 124 28.53 1.76 -8.43
C THR A 124 27.49 1.43 -7.35
N GLU A 125 27.31 0.16 -7.07
CA GLU A 125 26.43 -0.34 -5.99
C GLU A 125 26.90 0.14 -4.62
N SER A 126 28.21 0.12 -4.35
CA SER A 126 28.77 0.63 -3.09
C SER A 126 28.48 2.12 -2.87
N ALA A 127 28.46 2.93 -3.95
CA ALA A 127 28.08 4.34 -3.85
C ALA A 127 26.57 4.48 -3.58
N THR A 128 25.75 3.62 -4.20
CA THR A 128 24.30 3.59 -3.96
C THR A 128 23.98 3.24 -2.51
N GLU A 129 24.59 2.20 -1.99
CA GLU A 129 24.37 1.75 -0.61
C GLU A 129 24.80 2.83 0.40
N ALA A 130 25.97 3.41 0.24
CA ALA A 130 26.45 4.50 1.10
C ALA A 130 25.52 5.71 1.07
N ALA A 131 25.00 6.09 -0.10
CA ALA A 131 24.05 7.16 -0.27
C ALA A 131 22.69 6.82 0.36
N TYR A 132 22.23 5.57 0.22
CA TYR A 132 20.96 5.11 0.79
C TYR A 132 20.91 5.29 2.31
N TYR A 133 21.94 4.86 3.03
CA TYR A 133 21.99 5.04 4.48
C TYR A 133 22.03 6.52 4.89
N GLN A 134 22.72 7.37 4.13
CA GLN A 134 22.71 8.82 4.40
C GLN A 134 21.33 9.44 4.14
N MET A 135 20.65 9.06 3.06
CA MET A 135 19.30 9.54 2.75
C MET A 135 18.28 9.04 3.79
N VAL A 136 18.43 7.81 4.28
CA VAL A 136 17.60 7.28 5.36
C VAL A 136 17.80 8.07 6.66
N ASP A 137 19.03 8.45 6.98
CA ASP A 137 19.31 9.30 8.15
C ASP A 137 18.71 10.71 8.01
N ASP A 138 18.73 11.28 6.80
CA ASP A 138 18.25 12.65 6.55
C ASP A 138 16.72 12.72 6.38
N TYR A 139 16.10 11.75 5.72
CA TYR A 139 14.67 11.81 5.32
C TYR A 139 13.81 10.71 5.97
N GLY A 140 14.38 9.62 6.43
CA GLY A 140 13.69 8.46 6.98
C GLY A 140 13.56 7.31 5.97
N ALA A 141 13.58 6.08 6.46
CA ALA A 141 13.50 4.86 5.64
C ALA A 141 12.15 4.72 4.89
N ASP A 142 11.10 5.37 5.38
CA ASP A 142 9.77 5.41 4.77
C ASP A 142 9.69 6.30 3.51
N ARG A 143 10.75 7.04 3.20
CA ARG A 143 10.83 7.94 2.04
C ARG A 143 11.89 7.54 1.03
N CYS A 144 12.85 6.71 1.42
CA CYS A 144 13.97 6.28 0.61
C CYS A 144 13.77 4.82 0.18
N THR A 145 13.92 4.53 -1.10
CA THR A 145 13.72 3.17 -1.60
C THR A 145 14.83 2.81 -2.58
N LEU A 146 15.47 1.66 -2.39
CA LEU A 146 16.35 1.06 -3.39
C LEU A 146 15.51 0.56 -4.56
N ASP A 147 15.89 0.91 -5.78
CA ASP A 147 15.18 0.46 -6.99
C ASP A 147 15.29 -1.05 -7.14
N GLN A 148 14.18 -1.71 -7.40
CA GLN A 148 14.08 -3.16 -7.49
C GLN A 148 13.81 -3.58 -8.93
N MET A 149 14.60 -4.55 -9.44
CA MET A 149 14.34 -5.20 -10.72
C MET A 149 13.09 -6.05 -10.63
N MET A 150 12.22 -5.94 -11.63
CA MET A 150 10.92 -6.60 -11.68
C MET A 150 10.78 -7.30 -13.04
N TYR A 151 10.13 -8.45 -13.03
CA TYR A 151 9.87 -9.26 -14.22
C TYR A 151 8.37 -9.39 -14.40
N ALA A 152 7.87 -9.02 -15.58
CA ALA A 152 6.49 -9.31 -15.93
C ALA A 152 6.32 -10.78 -16.23
N ASP A 153 5.29 -11.39 -15.68
CA ASP A 153 4.95 -12.78 -15.98
C ASP A 153 4.08 -12.84 -17.22
N TYR A 154 4.67 -13.28 -18.32
CA TYR A 154 3.98 -13.55 -19.57
C TYR A 154 3.83 -15.06 -19.71
N LEU A 155 2.61 -15.57 -19.84
CA LEU A 155 2.40 -16.89 -20.41
C LEU A 155 2.72 -16.80 -21.90
N LEU A 156 3.98 -17.04 -22.26
CA LEU A 156 4.32 -17.30 -23.65
C LEU A 156 3.75 -18.67 -24.01
N SER A 157 2.55 -18.70 -24.58
CA SER A 157 2.01 -19.94 -25.12
C SER A 157 2.83 -20.40 -26.32
N ASP A 158 3.28 -21.65 -26.31
CA ASP A 158 3.97 -22.33 -27.45
C ASP A 158 2.96 -22.60 -28.59
N TYR A 159 2.32 -21.56 -29.16
CA TYR A 159 1.48 -21.71 -30.34
C TYR A 159 2.29 -21.43 -31.60
N SER A 160 2.12 -22.33 -32.60
CA SER A 160 2.74 -22.17 -33.92
C SER A 160 2.16 -20.97 -34.67
N ASP A 161 3.00 -20.27 -35.44
CA ASP A 161 2.63 -19.09 -36.28
C ASP A 161 1.66 -19.40 -37.43
N GLU A 162 1.05 -20.60 -37.48
CA GLU A 162 0.29 -21.11 -38.64
C GLU A 162 -1.24 -21.12 -38.48
N ASP A 163 -1.80 -20.67 -37.35
CA ASP A 163 -3.25 -20.66 -37.16
C ASP A 163 -3.91 -19.47 -37.90
N THR A 164 -5.05 -19.71 -38.53
CA THR A 164 -5.89 -18.66 -39.10
C THR A 164 -6.59 -17.89 -37.99
N TYR A 165 -6.23 -16.62 -37.82
CA TYR A 165 -6.76 -15.76 -36.79
C TYR A 165 -7.99 -14.98 -37.31
N ASP A 166 -9.03 -14.88 -36.47
CA ASP A 166 -10.09 -13.93 -36.67
C ASP A 166 -9.59 -12.52 -36.28
N ALA A 167 -9.88 -11.53 -37.11
CA ALA A 167 -9.45 -10.14 -36.83
C ALA A 167 -10.13 -9.52 -35.59
N VAL A 168 -11.13 -10.19 -35.01
CA VAL A 168 -11.88 -9.76 -33.83
C VAL A 168 -11.81 -10.85 -32.76
N GLY A 169 -11.29 -10.53 -31.59
CA GLY A 169 -11.25 -11.44 -30.47
C GLY A 169 -12.67 -11.82 -30.01
N TRP A 170 -12.90 -13.10 -29.70
CA TRP A 170 -14.21 -13.59 -29.27
C TRP A 170 -14.77 -12.84 -28.03
N GLY A 171 -13.90 -12.25 -27.23
CA GLY A 171 -14.28 -11.50 -26.04
C GLY A 171 -15.08 -10.24 -26.36
N THR A 172 -14.74 -9.54 -27.44
CA THR A 172 -15.45 -8.34 -27.91
C THR A 172 -16.93 -8.63 -28.13
N THR A 173 -17.24 -9.74 -28.83
CA THR A 173 -18.62 -10.17 -29.08
C THR A 173 -19.33 -10.65 -27.82
N TYR A 174 -18.66 -11.49 -27.01
CA TYR A 174 -19.27 -12.07 -25.78
C TYR A 174 -19.59 -11.02 -24.72
N MET A 175 -18.80 -9.95 -24.61
CA MET A 175 -19.05 -8.83 -23.72
C MET A 175 -19.99 -7.77 -24.33
N GLY A 176 -20.48 -7.99 -25.57
CA GLY A 176 -21.42 -7.11 -26.27
C GLY A 176 -20.82 -5.78 -26.72
N MET A 177 -19.47 -5.68 -26.76
CA MET A 177 -18.78 -4.45 -27.13
C MET A 177 -18.87 -4.14 -28.64
N ASP A 178 -18.96 -5.17 -29.48
CA ASP A 178 -19.24 -5.03 -30.91
C ASP A 178 -20.58 -4.33 -31.15
N LYS A 179 -21.63 -4.72 -30.42
CA LYS A 179 -22.96 -4.09 -30.46
C LYS A 179 -22.89 -2.65 -29.95
N LEU A 180 -22.23 -2.44 -28.80
CA LEU A 180 -22.08 -1.11 -28.22
C LEU A 180 -21.30 -0.18 -29.14
N LYS A 181 -20.18 -0.63 -29.73
CA LYS A 181 -19.38 0.10 -30.72
C LYS A 181 -20.22 0.59 -31.90
N SER A 182 -21.13 -0.26 -32.39
CA SER A 182 -22.02 0.09 -33.50
C SER A 182 -23.06 1.17 -33.14
N THR A 183 -23.31 1.44 -31.88
CA THR A 183 -24.30 2.41 -31.40
C THR A 183 -23.72 3.77 -31.03
N VAL A 184 -22.41 3.96 -31.01
CA VAL A 184 -21.75 5.24 -30.67
C VAL A 184 -22.27 6.40 -31.53
N SER A 185 -22.29 6.23 -32.85
CA SER A 185 -22.79 7.26 -33.76
C SER A 185 -24.30 7.50 -33.63
N LYS A 186 -25.07 6.47 -33.27
CA LYS A 186 -26.51 6.59 -33.03
C LYS A 186 -26.84 7.51 -31.87
N TYR A 187 -26.05 7.45 -30.82
CA TYR A 187 -26.24 8.26 -29.61
C TYR A 187 -25.43 9.55 -29.59
N ASN A 188 -24.70 9.84 -30.68
CA ASN A 188 -23.85 11.04 -30.82
C ASN A 188 -22.92 11.21 -29.62
N VAL A 189 -22.27 10.11 -29.23
CA VAL A 189 -21.33 10.13 -28.09
C VAL A 189 -20.00 10.68 -28.60
N GLU A 190 -19.72 11.94 -28.25
CA GLU A 190 -18.58 12.70 -28.77
C GLU A 190 -17.31 12.69 -27.90
N PRO A 191 -17.36 12.52 -26.54
CA PRO A 191 -16.16 12.62 -25.75
C PRO A 191 -15.07 11.66 -26.20
N GLU A 192 -13.87 12.19 -26.38
CA GLU A 192 -12.66 11.40 -26.53
C GLU A 192 -12.26 10.86 -25.15
N VAL A 193 -11.88 9.60 -25.09
CA VAL A 193 -11.40 8.92 -23.88
C VAL A 193 -10.00 8.44 -24.13
N ASP A 194 -9.09 8.78 -23.24
CA ASP A 194 -7.69 8.37 -23.33
C ASP A 194 -7.40 7.18 -22.41
N VAL A 195 -6.88 6.10 -23.01
CA VAL A 195 -6.48 4.88 -22.32
C VAL A 195 -4.97 4.73 -22.38
N ALA A 196 -4.30 4.85 -21.23
CA ALA A 196 -2.88 4.52 -21.15
C ALA A 196 -2.68 3.00 -21.07
N VAL A 197 -1.83 2.46 -21.93
CA VAL A 197 -1.37 1.07 -21.90
C VAL A 197 0.09 1.06 -21.42
N LEU A 198 0.31 0.59 -20.21
CA LEU A 198 1.63 0.45 -19.59
C LEU A 198 2.12 -0.97 -19.89
N ASP A 199 3.01 -1.12 -20.89
CA ASP A 199 3.40 -2.45 -21.37
C ASP A 199 4.75 -2.42 -22.13
N THR A 200 5.00 -3.40 -23.01
CA THR A 200 6.24 -3.56 -23.80
C THR A 200 6.34 -2.63 -25.02
N GLY A 201 5.32 -1.82 -25.28
CA GLY A 201 5.23 -0.95 -26.45
C GLY A 201 4.16 -1.41 -27.44
N ILE A 202 4.26 -1.03 -28.73
CA ILE A 202 3.26 -1.33 -29.75
C ILE A 202 3.89 -1.44 -31.14
N ASN A 203 3.38 -2.32 -31.99
CA ASN A 203 3.65 -2.28 -33.43
C ASN A 203 2.55 -1.47 -34.13
N GLN A 204 2.86 -0.23 -34.47
CA GLN A 204 1.91 0.72 -35.09
C GLN A 204 1.43 0.32 -36.49
N ALA A 205 2.10 -0.64 -37.15
CA ALA A 205 1.73 -1.08 -38.50
C ALA A 205 0.44 -1.92 -38.55
N ASN A 206 -0.03 -2.43 -37.39
CA ASN A 206 -1.27 -3.19 -37.35
C ASN A 206 -2.49 -2.27 -37.60
N ALA A 207 -3.42 -2.74 -38.40
CA ALA A 207 -4.60 -1.97 -38.82
C ALA A 207 -5.51 -1.51 -37.67
N LEU A 208 -5.54 -2.24 -36.55
CA LEU A 208 -6.31 -1.87 -35.35
C LEU A 208 -5.91 -0.51 -34.79
N PHE A 209 -4.68 -0.06 -35.04
CA PHE A 209 -4.12 1.16 -34.45
C PHE A 209 -4.26 2.40 -35.36
N THR A 210 -4.82 2.24 -36.55
CA THR A 210 -4.94 3.35 -37.49
C THR A 210 -5.80 4.47 -36.90
N GLY A 211 -5.20 5.64 -36.68
CA GLY A 211 -5.85 6.81 -36.08
C GLY A 211 -6.23 6.69 -34.61
N ARG A 212 -5.70 5.64 -33.90
CA ARG A 212 -6.04 5.34 -32.51
C ARG A 212 -4.98 5.79 -31.51
N ILE A 213 -3.75 6.02 -31.95
CA ILE A 213 -2.61 6.28 -31.06
C ILE A 213 -2.43 7.78 -30.85
N ASN A 214 -2.35 8.20 -29.60
CA ASN A 214 -1.86 9.52 -29.17
C ASN A 214 -0.33 9.53 -29.28
N ALA A 215 0.20 9.75 -30.48
CA ALA A 215 1.62 9.62 -30.75
C ALA A 215 2.48 10.64 -29.98
N ASP A 216 1.97 11.86 -29.78
CA ASP A 216 2.68 12.95 -29.06
C ASP A 216 2.80 12.65 -27.55
N ASP A 217 1.85 11.93 -26.98
CA ASP A 217 1.80 11.58 -25.56
C ASP A 217 2.44 10.20 -25.27
N SER A 218 2.50 9.32 -26.29
CA SER A 218 3.13 8.02 -26.19
C SER A 218 4.64 8.13 -26.05
N GLY A 219 5.28 7.11 -25.47
CA GLY A 219 6.72 7.13 -25.34
C GLY A 219 7.32 5.97 -24.55
N ASN A 220 8.65 5.93 -24.56
CA ASN A 220 9.45 4.95 -23.86
C ASN A 220 9.85 5.48 -22.49
N CYS A 221 9.26 4.92 -21.45
CA CYS A 221 9.63 5.22 -20.06
C CYS A 221 10.75 4.32 -19.56
N TYR A 222 10.97 3.16 -20.21
CA TYR A 222 12.06 2.24 -19.89
C TYR A 222 13.42 2.84 -20.29
N ASP A 223 13.52 3.36 -21.50
CA ASP A 223 14.74 3.95 -22.03
C ASP A 223 14.56 5.45 -22.26
N SER A 224 15.20 6.26 -21.41
CA SER A 224 15.11 7.73 -21.49
C SER A 224 15.93 8.33 -22.63
N GLU A 225 16.94 7.63 -23.14
CA GLU A 225 17.76 8.08 -24.28
C GLU A 225 16.98 7.94 -25.59
N ASN A 226 16.10 6.95 -25.68
CA ASN A 226 15.22 6.69 -26.81
C ASN A 226 13.72 6.93 -26.45
N SER A 227 13.45 8.00 -25.73
CA SER A 227 12.12 8.26 -25.15
C SER A 227 10.95 8.33 -26.17
N GLY A 228 11.24 8.55 -27.46
CA GLY A 228 10.27 8.52 -28.56
C GLY A 228 10.05 7.14 -29.18
N ASP A 229 10.86 6.14 -28.88
CA ASP A 229 10.72 4.78 -29.41
C ASP A 229 9.93 3.89 -28.48
N TYR A 230 8.66 3.77 -28.72
CA TYR A 230 7.76 2.83 -28.02
C TYR A 230 7.39 1.62 -28.89
N SER A 231 8.26 1.23 -29.80
CA SER A 231 8.11 0.01 -30.59
C SER A 231 8.11 -1.24 -29.70
N ASP A 232 7.37 -2.26 -30.13
CA ASP A 232 7.22 -3.52 -29.41
C ASP A 232 7.96 -4.66 -30.10
N SER A 233 9.05 -5.10 -29.53
CA SER A 233 9.82 -6.25 -30.02
C SER A 233 9.38 -7.58 -29.38
N LEU A 234 8.66 -7.53 -28.25
CA LEU A 234 8.15 -8.72 -27.56
C LEU A 234 6.81 -9.19 -28.11
N GLY A 235 5.86 -8.24 -28.33
CA GLY A 235 4.54 -8.48 -28.89
C GLY A 235 3.41 -8.39 -27.87
N HIS A 236 3.69 -8.46 -26.58
CA HIS A 236 2.69 -8.46 -25.52
C HIS A 236 1.90 -7.14 -25.48
N GLY A 237 2.57 -6.00 -25.48
CA GLY A 237 1.91 -4.69 -25.47
C GLY A 237 1.07 -4.43 -26.71
N SER A 238 1.57 -4.90 -27.90
CA SER A 238 0.75 -4.86 -29.15
C SER A 238 -0.52 -5.68 -29.00
N HIS A 239 -0.45 -6.85 -28.37
CA HIS A 239 -1.60 -7.73 -28.16
C HIS A 239 -2.62 -7.09 -27.20
N VAL A 240 -2.16 -6.59 -26.06
CA VAL A 240 -2.98 -5.91 -25.04
C VAL A 240 -3.66 -4.66 -25.61
N ALA A 241 -2.90 -3.77 -26.25
CA ALA A 241 -3.44 -2.57 -26.89
C ALA A 241 -4.42 -2.91 -28.01
N GLY A 242 -4.17 -3.98 -28.77
CA GLY A 242 -5.04 -4.48 -29.82
C GLY A 242 -6.40 -4.91 -29.30
N ILE A 243 -6.48 -5.54 -28.12
CA ILE A 243 -7.75 -5.90 -27.48
C ILE A 243 -8.56 -4.64 -27.14
N VAL A 244 -7.94 -3.62 -26.56
CA VAL A 244 -8.62 -2.36 -26.27
C VAL A 244 -9.11 -1.70 -27.57
N ALA A 245 -8.26 -1.67 -28.61
CA ALA A 245 -8.61 -1.08 -29.91
C ALA A 245 -9.76 -1.82 -30.61
N ASP A 246 -9.74 -3.16 -30.59
CA ASP A 246 -10.82 -3.99 -31.15
C ASP A 246 -12.13 -3.80 -30.39
N ALA A 247 -12.09 -3.76 -29.06
CA ALA A 247 -13.27 -3.67 -28.22
C ALA A 247 -13.89 -2.27 -28.16
N THR A 248 -13.21 -1.20 -28.60
CA THR A 248 -13.65 0.20 -28.45
C THR A 248 -13.73 0.96 -29.78
N PRO A 249 -14.53 2.03 -29.88
CA PRO A 249 -14.64 2.88 -31.08
C PRO A 249 -13.45 3.83 -31.23
N ASP A 250 -13.38 4.55 -32.38
CA ASP A 250 -12.23 5.37 -32.75
C ASP A 250 -12.01 6.62 -31.87
N ASN A 251 -13.00 7.04 -31.12
CA ASN A 251 -12.88 8.12 -30.14
C ASN A 251 -12.31 7.66 -28.77
N VAL A 252 -12.00 6.39 -28.59
CA VAL A 252 -11.11 5.94 -27.54
C VAL A 252 -9.69 5.95 -28.09
N LYS A 253 -8.85 6.80 -27.56
CA LYS A 253 -7.43 6.92 -27.93
C LYS A 253 -6.55 6.10 -27.00
N LEU A 254 -5.40 5.68 -27.54
CA LEU A 254 -4.44 4.89 -26.80
C LEU A 254 -3.14 5.67 -26.63
N THR A 255 -2.76 5.89 -25.39
CA THR A 255 -1.47 6.43 -25.01
C THR A 255 -0.56 5.28 -24.59
N ILE A 256 0.45 5.00 -25.41
CA ILE A 256 1.35 3.86 -25.22
C ILE A 256 2.56 4.28 -24.38
N LEU A 257 2.67 3.72 -23.20
CA LEU A 257 3.76 3.98 -22.28
C LEU A 257 4.61 2.70 -22.09
N LYS A 258 5.65 2.58 -22.93
CA LYS A 258 6.57 1.44 -22.87
C LYS A 258 7.36 1.51 -21.58
N CYS A 259 7.15 0.53 -20.69
CA CYS A 259 7.81 0.43 -19.40
C CYS A 259 8.55 -0.90 -19.18
N PHE A 260 8.60 -1.76 -20.19
CA PHE A 260 9.35 -3.00 -20.18
C PHE A 260 10.38 -3.04 -21.31
N SER A 261 11.49 -3.70 -21.03
CA SER A 261 12.52 -4.02 -22.02
C SER A 261 12.01 -5.03 -23.06
N GLU A 262 12.84 -5.29 -24.04
CA GLU A 262 12.63 -6.34 -25.06
C GLU A 262 12.58 -7.76 -24.48
N THR A 263 13.05 -7.95 -23.25
CA THR A 263 13.04 -9.24 -22.53
C THR A 263 12.01 -9.27 -21.40
N GLY A 264 11.10 -8.30 -21.33
CA GLY A 264 10.05 -8.25 -20.30
C GLY A 264 10.52 -7.80 -18.91
N LYS A 265 11.68 -7.15 -18.82
CA LYS A 265 12.23 -6.63 -17.56
C LYS A 265 11.83 -5.18 -17.36
N THR A 266 11.63 -4.78 -16.12
CA THR A 266 11.41 -3.40 -15.68
C THR A 266 12.02 -3.19 -14.30
N SER A 267 11.89 -1.98 -13.74
CA SER A 267 12.20 -1.72 -12.33
C SER A 267 11.07 -0.93 -11.65
N SER A 268 11.09 -0.92 -10.34
CA SER A 268 10.10 -0.19 -9.55
C SER A 268 10.10 1.31 -9.89
N SER A 269 11.26 1.93 -10.09
CA SER A 269 11.38 3.33 -10.47
C SER A 269 10.82 3.61 -11.87
N ILE A 270 10.95 2.68 -12.82
CA ILE A 270 10.38 2.79 -14.16
C ILE A 270 8.85 2.75 -14.09
N ILE A 271 8.28 1.81 -13.33
CA ILE A 271 6.83 1.75 -13.13
C ILE A 271 6.31 3.03 -12.48
N GLN A 272 6.98 3.52 -11.44
CA GLN A 272 6.61 4.77 -10.78
C GLN A 272 6.65 5.95 -11.76
N LYS A 273 7.73 6.11 -12.51
CA LYS A 273 7.87 7.13 -13.58
C LYS A 273 6.76 7.02 -14.62
N THR A 274 6.41 5.81 -15.04
CA THR A 274 5.38 5.57 -16.05
C THR A 274 4.00 5.95 -15.55
N MET A 275 3.67 5.60 -14.30
CA MET A 275 2.43 6.00 -13.66
C MET A 275 2.32 7.53 -13.50
N MET A 276 3.40 8.19 -13.09
CA MET A 276 3.44 9.66 -13.01
C MET A 276 3.20 10.29 -14.38
N LYS A 277 3.82 9.76 -15.44
CA LYS A 277 3.59 10.24 -16.82
C LYS A 277 2.13 10.08 -17.25
N ALA A 278 1.51 8.93 -17.00
CA ALA A 278 0.08 8.71 -17.30
C ALA A 278 -0.81 9.71 -16.54
N MET A 279 -0.53 9.97 -15.26
CA MET A 279 -1.25 10.95 -14.45
C MET A 279 -1.06 12.39 -14.94
N ASP A 280 0.13 12.75 -15.43
CA ASP A 280 0.43 14.09 -15.94
C ASP A 280 -0.24 14.36 -17.27
N LEU A 281 -0.39 13.33 -18.09
CA LEU A 281 -1.16 13.38 -19.34
C LEU A 281 -2.67 13.50 -19.09
N GLY A 282 -3.13 13.13 -17.88
CA GLY A 282 -4.54 13.21 -17.52
C GLY A 282 -5.41 12.14 -18.17
N VAL A 283 -4.85 10.95 -18.39
CA VAL A 283 -5.59 9.84 -19.00
C VAL A 283 -6.79 9.41 -18.16
N ASP A 284 -7.82 8.87 -18.78
CA ASP A 284 -9.05 8.45 -18.11
C ASP A 284 -8.94 7.05 -17.49
N VAL A 285 -8.22 6.14 -18.17
CA VAL A 285 -8.08 4.75 -17.78
C VAL A 285 -6.63 4.31 -17.96
N ILE A 286 -6.09 3.54 -17.03
CA ILE A 286 -4.79 2.88 -17.15
C ILE A 286 -4.99 1.37 -17.19
N ASN A 287 -4.40 0.72 -18.20
CA ASN A 287 -4.29 -0.72 -18.28
C ASN A 287 -2.90 -1.18 -17.84
N MET A 288 -2.86 -2.10 -16.88
CA MET A 288 -1.65 -2.76 -16.40
C MET A 288 -1.81 -4.28 -16.53
N SER A 289 -1.42 -4.80 -17.69
CA SER A 289 -1.49 -6.23 -18.01
C SER A 289 -0.27 -6.98 -17.50
N PHE A 290 0.16 -6.69 -16.26
CA PHE A 290 1.31 -7.32 -15.61
C PHE A 290 1.10 -7.44 -14.11
N CYS A 291 1.86 -8.31 -13.48
CA CYS A 291 1.97 -8.40 -12.03
C CYS A 291 3.38 -8.80 -11.60
N PHE A 292 3.71 -8.51 -10.36
CA PHE A 292 4.98 -8.86 -9.73
C PHE A 292 4.72 -9.76 -8.53
N TYR A 293 5.37 -10.90 -8.48
CA TYR A 293 5.20 -11.88 -7.40
C TYR A 293 6.10 -11.60 -6.20
N THR A 294 7.13 -10.79 -6.40
CA THR A 294 8.01 -10.32 -5.33
C THR A 294 8.21 -8.82 -5.47
N ILE A 295 7.95 -8.09 -4.41
CA ILE A 295 8.18 -6.66 -4.30
C ILE A 295 8.49 -6.33 -2.85
N SER A 296 9.51 -5.50 -2.58
CA SER A 296 9.81 -5.05 -1.21
C SER A 296 8.69 -4.16 -0.66
N ASP A 297 8.56 -4.13 0.67
CA ASP A 297 7.52 -3.33 1.34
C ASP A 297 7.65 -1.84 1.00
N GLU A 298 8.87 -1.34 0.85
CA GLU A 298 9.18 0.05 0.49
C GLU A 298 8.74 0.36 -0.93
N ASN A 299 9.08 -0.50 -1.91
CA ASN A 299 8.67 -0.32 -3.30
C ASN A 299 7.15 -0.45 -3.46
N ARG A 300 6.53 -1.37 -2.72
CA ARG A 300 5.08 -1.47 -2.64
C ARG A 300 4.46 -0.17 -2.12
N ALA A 301 4.93 0.37 -1.01
CA ALA A 301 4.41 1.60 -0.42
C ALA A 301 4.56 2.81 -1.37
N ALA A 302 5.66 2.89 -2.11
CA ALA A 302 5.89 3.93 -3.10
C ALA A 302 4.86 3.85 -4.26
N ILE A 303 4.65 2.67 -4.84
CA ILE A 303 3.67 2.49 -5.91
C ILE A 303 2.23 2.63 -5.37
N ASP A 304 1.92 2.13 -4.17
CA ASP A 304 0.62 2.33 -3.51
C ASP A 304 0.29 3.83 -3.35
N SER A 305 1.31 4.65 -3.09
CA SER A 305 1.16 6.10 -3.03
C SER A 305 0.74 6.69 -4.38
N LEU A 306 1.33 6.23 -5.47
CA LEU A 306 0.96 6.67 -6.82
C LEU A 306 -0.41 6.15 -7.27
N ILE A 307 -0.75 4.90 -6.93
CA ILE A 307 -2.10 4.36 -7.17
C ILE A 307 -3.15 5.25 -6.50
N ALA A 308 -2.90 5.66 -5.26
CA ALA A 308 -3.84 6.52 -4.56
C ALA A 308 -3.91 7.94 -5.18
N MET A 309 -2.78 8.50 -5.68
CA MET A 309 -2.80 9.76 -6.44
C MET A 309 -3.59 9.64 -7.75
N ALA A 310 -3.50 8.52 -8.46
CA ALA A 310 -4.30 8.25 -9.65
C ALA A 310 -5.80 8.18 -9.32
N VAL A 311 -6.15 7.52 -8.21
CA VAL A 311 -7.52 7.50 -7.67
C VAL A 311 -8.05 8.90 -7.38
N ASP A 312 -7.25 9.76 -6.75
CA ASP A 312 -7.64 11.14 -6.44
C ASP A 312 -7.85 12.00 -7.70
N ARG A 313 -7.20 11.63 -8.82
CA ARG A 313 -7.40 12.23 -10.14
C ARG A 313 -8.54 11.58 -10.94
N ASN A 314 -9.28 10.67 -10.32
CA ASN A 314 -10.36 9.89 -10.93
C ASN A 314 -9.90 8.95 -12.06
N ILE A 315 -8.65 8.59 -12.16
CA ILE A 315 -8.13 7.66 -13.16
C ILE A 315 -8.54 6.23 -12.76
N VAL A 316 -9.16 5.50 -13.66
CA VAL A 316 -9.49 4.08 -13.46
C VAL A 316 -8.27 3.23 -13.80
N MET A 317 -7.94 2.26 -12.96
CA MET A 317 -6.82 1.35 -13.20
C MET A 317 -7.32 -0.09 -13.25
N CYS A 318 -7.11 -0.76 -14.39
CA CYS A 318 -7.44 -2.17 -14.59
C CYS A 318 -6.14 -2.99 -14.61
N VAL A 319 -6.10 -4.08 -13.84
CA VAL A 319 -4.89 -4.85 -13.61
C VAL A 319 -5.17 -6.35 -13.81
N ALA A 320 -4.23 -7.03 -14.46
CA ALA A 320 -4.27 -8.49 -14.59
C ALA A 320 -4.08 -9.16 -13.21
N ALA A 321 -4.86 -10.18 -12.92
CA ALA A 321 -4.79 -10.90 -11.65
C ALA A 321 -3.48 -11.65 -11.44
N GLY A 322 -2.82 -12.06 -12.52
CA GLY A 322 -1.62 -12.90 -12.52
C GLY A 322 -1.90 -14.30 -13.00
N ASN A 323 -0.82 -15.00 -13.35
CA ASN A 323 -0.87 -16.33 -13.94
C ASN A 323 0.05 -17.30 -13.19
N SER A 324 -0.25 -18.60 -13.21
CA SER A 324 0.61 -19.63 -12.65
C SER A 324 0.83 -20.77 -13.64
N ASN A 325 2.03 -21.32 -13.64
CA ASN A 325 2.39 -22.48 -14.46
C ASN A 325 1.93 -23.78 -13.78
N GLY A 326 0.66 -24.16 -13.89
CA GLY A 326 0.22 -25.46 -13.41
C GLY A 326 -0.90 -25.49 -12.38
N GLY A 327 -1.93 -24.68 -12.58
CA GLY A 327 -3.20 -24.77 -11.87
C GLY A 327 -3.47 -23.66 -10.85
N GLY A 328 -3.71 -22.47 -11.32
CA GLY A 328 -4.23 -21.31 -10.60
C GLY A 328 -3.65 -21.01 -9.21
N GLY A 329 -3.12 -19.83 -9.01
CA GLY A 329 -2.64 -19.39 -7.68
C GLY A 329 -3.77 -18.78 -6.84
N ILE A 330 -3.67 -18.84 -5.51
CA ILE A 330 -4.59 -18.14 -4.60
C ILE A 330 -4.05 -16.73 -4.33
N MET A 331 -4.84 -15.70 -4.61
CA MET A 331 -4.48 -14.29 -4.36
C MET A 331 -4.82 -13.80 -2.93
N ASP A 332 -5.23 -14.66 -2.03
CA ASP A 332 -5.64 -14.28 -0.68
C ASP A 332 -4.46 -13.87 0.23
N VAL A 333 -3.24 -14.19 -0.20
CA VAL A 333 -2.04 -13.84 0.56
C VAL A 333 -1.50 -12.53 0.04
N GLU A 334 -1.40 -11.56 0.92
CA GLU A 334 -0.78 -10.24 0.66
C GLU A 334 0.60 -10.42 0.02
N GLY A 335 0.85 -9.75 -1.11
CA GLY A 335 2.11 -9.83 -1.84
C GLY A 335 2.24 -10.91 -2.92
N ASN A 336 1.23 -11.75 -3.13
CA ASN A 336 1.30 -12.82 -4.15
C ASN A 336 1.11 -12.32 -5.58
N SER A 337 0.51 -11.15 -5.79
CA SER A 337 0.34 -10.56 -7.13
C SER A 337 0.14 -9.05 -6.99
N TYR A 338 1.17 -8.28 -7.24
CA TYR A 338 1.14 -6.84 -7.12
C TYR A 338 1.24 -6.18 -8.52
N PRO A 339 0.46 -5.12 -8.82
CA PRO A 339 -0.44 -4.35 -7.95
C PRO A 339 -1.89 -4.88 -7.89
N ALA A 340 -2.17 -6.07 -8.40
CA ALA A 340 -3.52 -6.66 -8.44
C ALA A 340 -4.16 -6.86 -7.04
N ASP A 341 -3.36 -7.06 -5.99
CA ASP A 341 -3.84 -7.17 -4.61
C ASP A 341 -4.14 -5.81 -3.94
N ASN A 342 -3.84 -4.68 -4.60
CA ASN A 342 -4.18 -3.36 -4.10
C ASN A 342 -5.69 -3.11 -4.26
N PRO A 343 -6.43 -2.76 -3.19
CA PRO A 343 -7.88 -2.60 -3.23
C PRO A 343 -8.38 -1.36 -4.02
N ALA A 344 -7.47 -0.54 -4.54
CA ALA A 344 -7.81 0.67 -5.28
C ALA A 344 -7.74 0.48 -6.80
N VAL A 345 -7.32 -0.68 -7.27
CA VAL A 345 -7.34 -1.06 -8.67
C VAL A 345 -8.47 -2.06 -8.95
N ILE A 346 -8.85 -2.20 -10.22
CA ILE A 346 -9.82 -3.21 -10.67
C ILE A 346 -9.03 -4.44 -11.11
N THR A 347 -9.16 -5.53 -10.38
CA THR A 347 -8.41 -6.76 -10.62
C THR A 347 -9.22 -7.76 -11.43
N VAL A 348 -8.62 -8.28 -12.50
CA VAL A 348 -9.33 -9.07 -13.53
C VAL A 348 -8.73 -10.47 -13.66
N SER A 349 -9.55 -11.51 -13.45
CA SER A 349 -9.24 -12.91 -13.72
C SER A 349 -9.65 -13.34 -15.13
N ALA A 350 -9.17 -14.50 -15.60
CA ALA A 350 -9.35 -14.95 -16.96
C ALA A 350 -10.47 -15.99 -17.10
N LEU A 351 -11.30 -15.81 -18.14
CA LEU A 351 -12.32 -16.76 -18.60
C LEU A 351 -11.87 -17.46 -19.88
N LYS A 352 -12.34 -18.69 -20.06
CA LYS A 352 -12.31 -19.44 -21.31
C LYS A 352 -13.69 -19.83 -21.78
N LYS A 353 -13.83 -20.09 -23.09
CA LYS A 353 -15.05 -20.69 -23.64
C LYS A 353 -15.21 -22.11 -23.13
N LYS A 354 -16.43 -22.49 -22.78
CA LYS A 354 -16.76 -23.89 -22.49
C LYS A 354 -16.66 -24.77 -23.73
N SER A 355 -16.16 -25.99 -23.60
CA SER A 355 -16.06 -26.96 -24.68
C SER A 355 -17.43 -27.25 -25.28
N GLY A 356 -17.52 -27.27 -26.63
CA GLY A 356 -18.75 -27.59 -27.36
C GLY A 356 -19.76 -26.44 -27.47
N VAL A 357 -19.48 -25.28 -26.94
CA VAL A 357 -20.31 -24.09 -27.12
C VAL A 357 -19.92 -23.40 -28.41
N SER A 358 -20.82 -23.44 -29.39
CA SER A 358 -20.71 -22.68 -30.63
C SER A 358 -21.90 -21.73 -30.73
N GLY A 359 -21.68 -20.47 -31.20
CA GLY A 359 -22.72 -19.52 -31.48
C GLY A 359 -23.40 -18.84 -30.29
N ALA A 360 -22.76 -18.83 -29.10
CA ALA A 360 -23.22 -18.01 -27.99
C ALA A 360 -22.93 -16.53 -28.30
N ASP A 361 -23.94 -15.68 -28.19
CA ASP A 361 -23.83 -14.24 -28.52
C ASP A 361 -23.45 -13.37 -27.31
N LYS A 362 -23.34 -13.94 -26.13
CA LYS A 362 -23.03 -13.20 -24.90
C LYS A 362 -22.46 -14.08 -23.78
N ILE A 363 -21.82 -13.42 -22.84
CA ILE A 363 -21.35 -14.02 -21.59
C ILE A 363 -22.51 -14.61 -20.79
N SER A 364 -22.35 -15.84 -20.37
CA SER A 364 -23.24 -16.55 -19.43
C SER A 364 -22.52 -17.71 -18.75
N GLY A 365 -23.02 -18.18 -17.62
CA GLY A 365 -22.50 -19.39 -16.97
C GLY A 365 -22.62 -20.66 -17.83
N GLY A 366 -23.43 -20.62 -18.92
CA GLY A 366 -23.52 -21.68 -19.93
C GLY A 366 -22.44 -21.60 -21.01
N SER A 367 -21.87 -20.41 -21.27
CA SER A 367 -20.96 -20.17 -22.39
C SER A 367 -19.48 -20.07 -22.01
N VAL A 368 -19.20 -19.66 -20.79
CA VAL A 368 -17.82 -19.47 -20.29
C VAL A 368 -17.61 -20.12 -18.92
N GLU A 369 -16.37 -20.32 -18.58
CA GLU A 369 -15.93 -20.76 -17.25
C GLU A 369 -14.61 -20.09 -16.89
N PHE A 370 -14.32 -20.03 -15.58
CA PHE A 370 -13.02 -19.58 -15.06
C PHE A 370 -11.91 -20.52 -15.57
N ASP A 371 -10.80 -19.93 -16.04
CA ASP A 371 -9.67 -20.76 -16.49
C ASP A 371 -8.71 -21.07 -15.34
N SER A 372 -9.01 -22.16 -14.64
CA SER A 372 -8.22 -22.66 -13.54
C SER A 372 -6.86 -23.23 -13.94
N SER A 373 -6.54 -23.31 -15.23
CA SER A 373 -5.24 -23.83 -15.68
C SER A 373 -4.09 -22.86 -15.41
N TYR A 374 -4.37 -21.56 -15.34
CA TYR A 374 -3.35 -20.54 -15.10
C TYR A 374 -3.84 -19.32 -14.29
N SER A 375 -5.11 -18.94 -14.40
CA SER A 375 -5.57 -17.67 -13.82
C SER A 375 -5.51 -17.67 -12.31
N TYR A 376 -4.99 -16.60 -11.73
CA TYR A 376 -5.11 -16.36 -10.29
C TYR A 376 -6.56 -16.08 -9.91
N TYR A 377 -6.90 -16.38 -8.65
CA TYR A 377 -8.21 -16.18 -8.04
C TYR A 377 -8.05 -15.78 -6.57
N GLY A 378 -9.11 -15.29 -5.95
CA GLY A 378 -9.12 -14.89 -4.53
C GLY A 378 -10.06 -13.74 -4.25
N ALA A 379 -10.14 -13.32 -3.01
CA ALA A 379 -11.07 -12.27 -2.56
C ALA A 379 -10.81 -10.89 -3.20
N LYS A 380 -9.63 -10.70 -3.81
CA LYS A 380 -9.22 -9.45 -4.48
C LYS A 380 -9.73 -9.34 -5.92
N ILE A 381 -10.22 -10.43 -6.53
CA ILE A 381 -10.78 -10.37 -7.88
C ILE A 381 -12.03 -9.47 -7.88
N ASP A 382 -12.08 -8.49 -8.79
CA ASP A 382 -13.26 -7.65 -8.98
C ASP A 382 -14.10 -8.13 -10.14
N PHE A 383 -13.48 -8.50 -11.27
CA PHE A 383 -14.17 -9.03 -12.44
C PHE A 383 -13.41 -10.20 -13.04
N SER A 384 -14.12 -10.94 -13.87
CA SER A 384 -13.53 -11.90 -14.79
C SER A 384 -13.88 -11.50 -16.24
N ALA A 385 -12.96 -11.73 -17.17
CA ALA A 385 -13.17 -11.39 -18.57
C ALA A 385 -12.50 -12.42 -19.49
N PRO A 386 -12.87 -12.46 -20.80
CA PRO A 386 -12.22 -13.35 -21.78
C PRO A 386 -10.69 -13.22 -21.74
N GLY A 387 -9.99 -14.31 -21.48
CA GLY A 387 -8.53 -14.31 -21.33
C GLY A 387 -7.82 -15.48 -22.01
N THR A 388 -8.57 -16.47 -22.52
CA THR A 388 -7.99 -17.68 -23.11
C THR A 388 -8.25 -17.72 -24.62
N LYS A 389 -7.19 -17.92 -25.41
CA LYS A 389 -7.22 -17.95 -26.88
C LYS A 389 -7.88 -16.69 -27.45
N ILE A 390 -7.29 -15.57 -27.11
CA ILE A 390 -7.70 -14.25 -27.57
C ILE A 390 -6.83 -13.86 -28.75
N ASP A 391 -7.45 -13.64 -29.89
CA ASP A 391 -6.79 -13.15 -31.09
C ASP A 391 -6.65 -11.63 -31.03
N SER A 392 -5.44 -11.11 -31.27
CA SER A 392 -5.18 -9.66 -31.24
C SER A 392 -3.91 -9.32 -32.02
N ALA A 393 -3.62 -8.03 -32.15
CA ALA A 393 -2.44 -7.50 -32.83
C ALA A 393 -1.14 -8.09 -32.27
N TRP A 394 -0.11 -8.21 -33.13
CA TRP A 394 1.17 -8.75 -32.74
C TRP A 394 2.36 -7.93 -33.26
N LYS A 395 3.54 -8.16 -32.71
CA LYS A 395 4.79 -7.42 -33.01
C LYS A 395 5.21 -7.40 -34.49
N ASN A 396 4.73 -8.32 -35.30
CA ASN A 396 5.02 -8.36 -36.75
C ASN A 396 4.02 -7.57 -37.60
N GLY A 397 3.07 -6.84 -36.97
CA GLY A 397 1.99 -6.12 -37.65
C GLY A 397 0.80 -7.01 -38.04
N GLY A 398 0.88 -8.31 -37.81
CA GLY A 398 -0.23 -9.27 -37.98
C GLY A 398 -1.02 -9.48 -36.70
N PHE A 399 -1.62 -10.66 -36.57
CA PHE A 399 -2.41 -11.09 -35.41
C PHE A 399 -1.82 -12.37 -34.81
N ARG A 400 -2.07 -12.59 -33.54
CA ARG A 400 -1.73 -13.81 -32.81
C ARG A 400 -2.80 -14.13 -31.77
N SER A 401 -3.00 -15.42 -31.50
CA SER A 401 -3.80 -15.90 -30.36
C SER A 401 -2.93 -16.04 -29.14
N ASP A 402 -3.36 -15.47 -28.03
CA ASP A 402 -2.66 -15.59 -26.74
C ASP A 402 -3.62 -15.83 -25.58
N SER A 403 -3.08 -16.25 -24.42
CA SER A 403 -3.87 -16.56 -23.22
C SER A 403 -3.20 -15.99 -21.99
N GLY A 404 -3.98 -15.41 -21.10
CA GLY A 404 -3.51 -14.84 -19.83
C GLY A 404 -4.54 -13.91 -19.21
N THR A 405 -4.38 -13.63 -17.94
CA THR A 405 -5.10 -12.53 -17.30
C THR A 405 -4.73 -11.17 -17.91
N SER A 406 -3.55 -11.10 -18.54
CA SER A 406 -3.11 -9.97 -19.37
C SER A 406 -4.01 -9.70 -20.56
N MET A 407 -4.72 -10.71 -21.10
CA MET A 407 -5.70 -10.57 -22.18
C MET A 407 -7.09 -10.26 -21.63
N ALA A 408 -7.36 -10.61 -20.39
CA ALA A 408 -8.63 -10.31 -19.71
C ALA A 408 -8.74 -8.85 -19.25
N ALA A 409 -7.69 -8.30 -18.67
CA ALA A 409 -7.65 -6.92 -18.14
C ALA A 409 -8.04 -5.86 -19.19
N PRO A 410 -7.52 -5.89 -20.45
CA PRO A 410 -7.86 -4.89 -21.47
C PRO A 410 -9.34 -4.89 -21.88
N TYR A 411 -10.07 -5.99 -21.74
CA TYR A 411 -11.53 -6.00 -21.96
C TYR A 411 -12.27 -5.20 -20.88
N VAL A 412 -11.86 -5.32 -19.62
CA VAL A 412 -12.45 -4.51 -18.53
C VAL A 412 -12.02 -3.06 -18.65
N THR A 413 -10.80 -2.80 -19.14
CA THR A 413 -10.32 -1.46 -19.51
C THR A 413 -11.21 -0.84 -20.59
N ALA A 414 -11.54 -1.59 -21.64
CA ALA A 414 -12.46 -1.15 -22.67
C ALA A 414 -13.86 -0.85 -22.12
N ALA A 415 -14.39 -1.71 -21.24
CA ALA A 415 -15.66 -1.47 -20.56
C ALA A 415 -15.63 -0.18 -19.73
N ALA A 416 -14.56 0.08 -19.00
CA ALA A 416 -14.36 1.31 -18.24
C ALA A 416 -14.28 2.55 -19.14
N ALA A 417 -13.62 2.43 -20.31
CA ALA A 417 -13.56 3.51 -21.29
C ALA A 417 -14.97 3.86 -21.83
N TYR A 418 -15.83 2.88 -22.08
CA TYR A 418 -17.23 3.15 -22.47
C TYR A 418 -18.01 3.87 -21.37
N VAL A 419 -17.78 3.53 -20.10
CA VAL A 419 -18.41 4.25 -18.98
C VAL A 419 -17.92 5.69 -18.94
N ARG A 420 -16.62 5.93 -19.10
CA ARG A 420 -16.04 7.28 -19.18
C ARG A 420 -16.59 8.08 -20.35
N MET A 421 -16.78 7.44 -21.50
CA MET A 421 -17.33 8.06 -22.70
C MET A 421 -18.77 8.52 -22.49
N ALA A 422 -19.61 7.71 -21.85
CA ALA A 422 -21.00 8.02 -21.62
C ALA A 422 -21.23 8.97 -20.45
N GLU A 423 -20.42 8.84 -19.41
CA GLU A 423 -20.58 9.55 -18.13
C GLU A 423 -19.20 10.08 -17.64
N PRO A 424 -18.62 11.10 -18.30
CA PRO A 424 -17.24 11.56 -18.05
C PRO A 424 -17.02 12.10 -16.63
N ASP A 425 -18.06 12.62 -16.00
CA ASP A 425 -18.01 13.20 -14.66
C ASP A 425 -18.00 12.15 -13.53
N LEU A 426 -18.18 10.87 -13.85
CA LEU A 426 -18.15 9.83 -12.83
C LEU A 426 -16.76 9.72 -12.20
N THR A 427 -16.74 9.49 -10.90
CA THR A 427 -15.49 9.10 -10.22
C THR A 427 -15.10 7.66 -10.61
N ASN A 428 -13.84 7.30 -10.44
CA ASN A 428 -13.36 5.92 -10.67
C ASN A 428 -14.17 4.86 -9.90
N VAL A 429 -14.67 5.23 -8.72
CA VAL A 429 -15.56 4.43 -7.89
C VAL A 429 -16.93 4.22 -8.55
N GLN A 430 -17.48 5.30 -9.11
CA GLN A 430 -18.76 5.23 -9.82
C GLN A 430 -18.64 4.44 -11.13
N VAL A 431 -17.47 4.50 -11.77
CA VAL A 431 -17.17 3.64 -12.93
C VAL A 431 -17.20 2.17 -12.51
N LEU A 432 -16.55 1.81 -11.40
CA LEU A 432 -16.62 0.44 -10.85
C LEU A 432 -18.08 0.02 -10.56
N ASP A 433 -18.87 0.90 -9.93
CA ASP A 433 -20.29 0.61 -9.62
C ASP A 433 -21.11 0.40 -10.91
N ARG A 434 -20.82 1.15 -11.99
CA ARG A 434 -21.45 0.92 -13.30
C ARG A 434 -21.07 -0.46 -13.86
N LEU A 435 -19.79 -0.81 -13.86
CA LEU A 435 -19.33 -2.11 -14.32
C LEU A 435 -19.96 -3.25 -13.53
N ILE A 436 -20.10 -3.13 -12.21
CA ILE A 436 -20.82 -4.11 -11.38
C ILE A 436 -22.28 -4.22 -11.81
N GLY A 437 -22.95 -3.08 -12.05
CA GLY A 437 -24.35 -3.05 -12.44
C GLY A 437 -24.65 -3.69 -13.79
N TYR A 438 -23.67 -3.73 -14.69
CA TYR A 438 -23.74 -4.35 -16.01
C TYR A 438 -23.05 -5.71 -16.10
N SER A 439 -22.56 -6.24 -14.99
CA SER A 439 -21.93 -7.56 -14.97
C SER A 439 -22.95 -8.69 -14.98
N VAL A 440 -22.66 -9.70 -15.77
CA VAL A 440 -23.31 -11.00 -15.66
C VAL A 440 -22.69 -11.73 -14.50
N ASP A 441 -23.46 -12.00 -13.45
CA ASP A 441 -23.04 -12.77 -12.29
C ASP A 441 -22.73 -14.22 -12.71
N LEU A 442 -21.49 -14.64 -12.49
CA LEU A 442 -20.96 -15.94 -12.84
C LEU A 442 -20.51 -16.66 -11.56
N GLY A 443 -20.70 -17.98 -11.51
CA GLY A 443 -20.33 -18.76 -10.33
C GLY A 443 -21.34 -18.66 -9.20
N ASP A 444 -20.86 -18.41 -7.97
CA ASP A 444 -21.70 -18.24 -6.81
C ASP A 444 -22.34 -16.84 -6.82
N LYS A 445 -23.56 -16.74 -6.30
CA LYS A 445 -24.32 -15.48 -6.34
C LYS A 445 -23.61 -14.33 -5.62
N GLY A 446 -23.39 -13.24 -6.34
CA GLY A 446 -22.68 -12.04 -5.85
C GLY A 446 -21.18 -12.13 -6.10
N LYS A 447 -20.38 -11.36 -5.34
CA LYS A 447 -18.92 -11.41 -5.49
C LYS A 447 -18.37 -12.73 -4.97
N ASP A 448 -17.71 -13.50 -5.82
CA ASP A 448 -16.99 -14.71 -5.45
C ASP A 448 -15.48 -14.64 -5.73
N ILE A 449 -14.73 -15.67 -5.32
CA ILE A 449 -13.26 -15.66 -5.42
C ILE A 449 -12.71 -15.96 -6.83
N TYR A 450 -13.52 -16.49 -7.74
CA TYR A 450 -13.11 -16.86 -9.10
C TYR A 450 -13.51 -15.81 -10.12
N TYR A 451 -14.74 -15.32 -10.03
CA TYR A 451 -15.36 -14.45 -11.01
C TYR A 451 -15.49 -13.00 -10.54
N GLY A 452 -15.19 -12.71 -9.27
CA GLY A 452 -15.43 -11.41 -8.68
C GLY A 452 -16.92 -11.07 -8.71
N TYR A 453 -17.29 -9.91 -9.23
CA TYR A 453 -18.69 -9.52 -9.50
C TYR A 453 -19.24 -10.10 -10.83
N GLY A 454 -18.49 -10.99 -11.48
CA GLY A 454 -18.84 -11.55 -12.78
C GLY A 454 -18.10 -10.86 -13.94
N CYS A 455 -18.70 -10.91 -15.14
CA CYS A 455 -18.12 -10.33 -16.35
C CYS A 455 -18.99 -9.18 -16.86
N PRO A 456 -18.46 -7.96 -17.09
CA PRO A 456 -19.20 -6.85 -17.65
C PRO A 456 -19.78 -7.19 -19.02
N TYR A 457 -21.09 -6.97 -19.23
CA TYR A 457 -21.78 -7.12 -20.51
C TYR A 457 -22.38 -5.77 -20.93
N MET A 458 -21.78 -5.12 -21.91
CA MET A 458 -21.99 -3.71 -22.18
C MET A 458 -22.96 -3.42 -23.33
N ALA A 459 -23.52 -4.45 -23.97
CA ALA A 459 -24.33 -4.31 -25.23
C ALA A 459 -25.43 -3.26 -25.15
N ASP A 460 -26.11 -3.12 -24.03
CA ASP A 460 -27.25 -2.23 -23.83
C ASP A 460 -26.89 -0.93 -23.09
N TYR A 461 -25.61 -0.73 -22.74
CA TYR A 461 -25.17 0.37 -21.87
C TYR A 461 -25.61 1.74 -22.39
N PHE A 462 -25.34 2.07 -23.66
CA PHE A 462 -25.75 3.36 -24.21
C PHE A 462 -27.27 3.50 -24.37
N ALA A 463 -27.96 2.39 -24.64
CA ALA A 463 -29.41 2.40 -24.71
C ALA A 463 -30.03 2.72 -23.35
N ASP A 464 -29.44 2.20 -22.27
CA ASP A 464 -29.90 2.46 -20.90
C ASP A 464 -29.55 3.88 -20.41
N ILE A 465 -28.40 4.42 -20.86
CA ILE A 465 -27.98 5.79 -20.50
C ILE A 465 -28.69 6.85 -21.38
N TYR A 466 -28.82 6.63 -22.69
CA TYR A 466 -29.33 7.62 -23.67
C TYR A 466 -30.68 7.25 -24.28
N GLY A 467 -31.15 5.99 -24.12
CA GLY A 467 -32.34 5.46 -24.74
C GLY A 467 -33.61 5.69 -23.95
N SER A 468 -34.62 6.18 -24.71
CA SER A 468 -36.00 6.49 -24.35
C SER A 468 -36.18 7.72 -23.46
N GLY A 469 -36.38 8.87 -24.09
CA GLY A 469 -36.87 10.11 -23.51
C GLY A 469 -38.28 10.08 -22.88
N ASP A 470 -38.70 8.96 -22.32
CA ASP A 470 -39.97 8.81 -21.64
C ASP A 470 -39.78 8.30 -20.22
N VAL A 471 -38.91 8.98 -19.47
CA VAL A 471 -39.04 8.98 -18.02
C VAL A 471 -39.48 10.36 -17.63
N ASP A 472 -40.63 10.45 -16.97
CA ASP A 472 -41.03 11.61 -16.17
C ASP A 472 -39.95 11.82 -15.08
N ASP A 473 -38.73 12.09 -15.49
CA ASP A 473 -37.63 12.47 -14.65
C ASP A 473 -37.86 13.91 -14.19
N VAL A 474 -38.44 14.03 -13.01
CA VAL A 474 -38.16 15.20 -12.22
C VAL A 474 -36.69 15.05 -11.82
N PRO A 475 -35.79 15.92 -12.27
CA PRO A 475 -34.40 15.85 -11.91
C PRO A 475 -34.28 16.14 -10.41
N VAL A 476 -34.13 15.08 -9.63
CA VAL A 476 -33.83 15.15 -8.21
C VAL A 476 -32.38 14.72 -8.06
N ASP A 477 -31.49 15.38 -8.81
CA ASP A 477 -30.09 15.07 -8.80
C ASP A 477 -29.47 15.62 -7.50
N CYS A 478 -29.09 14.69 -6.64
CA CYS A 478 -28.36 14.98 -5.44
C CYS A 478 -26.87 14.79 -5.74
N ALA A 479 -26.02 15.74 -5.39
CA ALA A 479 -24.58 15.57 -5.48
C ALA A 479 -23.96 15.37 -4.09
N VAL A 480 -23.12 14.37 -3.92
CA VAL A 480 -22.34 14.20 -2.69
C VAL A 480 -21.18 15.19 -2.70
N THR A 481 -21.18 16.10 -1.73
CA THR A 481 -20.17 17.17 -1.61
C THR A 481 -19.00 16.81 -0.70
N GLY A 482 -19.13 15.78 0.13
CA GLY A 482 -18.04 15.38 0.99
C GLY A 482 -18.25 14.09 1.77
N LEU A 483 -17.13 13.40 2.03
CA LEU A 483 -17.06 12.28 2.97
C LEU A 483 -15.77 12.45 3.79
N THR A 484 -15.91 12.66 5.09
CA THR A 484 -14.80 13.01 5.97
C THR A 484 -14.79 12.22 7.27
N ASN A 485 -13.60 11.89 7.77
CA ASN A 485 -13.42 11.38 9.11
C ASN A 485 -13.80 12.46 10.13
N VAL A 486 -14.71 12.13 11.02
CA VAL A 486 -15.08 12.97 12.17
C VAL A 486 -14.89 12.20 13.47
N GLN A 487 -14.97 12.88 14.60
CA GLN A 487 -14.86 12.18 15.88
C GLN A 487 -15.99 11.15 16.03
N GLY A 488 -15.61 9.88 16.07
CA GLY A 488 -16.51 8.75 16.25
C GLY A 488 -17.25 8.28 15.00
N GLY A 489 -16.83 8.68 13.78
CA GLY A 489 -17.50 8.20 12.58
C GLY A 489 -17.02 8.81 11.27
N LEU A 490 -17.76 8.53 10.20
CA LEU A 490 -17.65 9.16 8.89
C LEU A 490 -18.85 10.09 8.67
N LYS A 491 -18.58 11.36 8.33
CA LYS A 491 -19.60 12.34 7.99
C LYS A 491 -19.69 12.48 6.48
N LEU A 492 -20.88 12.19 5.96
CA LEU A 492 -21.30 12.41 4.58
C LEU A 492 -22.05 13.74 4.48
N THR A 493 -21.83 14.50 3.41
CA THR A 493 -22.55 15.73 3.07
C THR A 493 -22.93 15.71 1.60
N TRP A 494 -24.07 16.35 1.27
CA TRP A 494 -24.58 16.44 -0.09
C TRP A 494 -25.34 17.75 -0.30
N ASP A 495 -25.62 18.08 -1.56
CA ASP A 495 -26.39 19.27 -1.91
C ASP A 495 -27.89 19.06 -1.66
N SER A 496 -28.56 20.14 -1.23
CA SER A 496 -30.01 20.12 -1.07
C SER A 496 -30.72 20.06 -2.44
N VAL A 497 -31.75 19.24 -2.49
CA VAL A 497 -32.58 19.09 -3.69
C VAL A 497 -33.93 19.74 -3.45
N ALA A 498 -34.31 20.67 -4.32
CA ALA A 498 -35.61 21.36 -4.22
C ALA A 498 -36.76 20.34 -4.38
N GLY A 499 -37.70 20.36 -3.42
CA GLY A 499 -38.86 19.46 -3.45
C GLY A 499 -38.60 18.07 -2.90
N ALA A 500 -37.38 17.77 -2.41
CA ALA A 500 -37.12 16.51 -1.69
C ALA A 500 -37.73 16.53 -0.30
N ASP A 501 -38.46 15.46 0.04
CA ASP A 501 -39.03 15.25 1.37
C ASP A 501 -38.02 14.59 2.32
N SER A 502 -37.06 13.83 1.75
CA SER A 502 -36.05 13.11 2.52
C SER A 502 -34.89 12.64 1.64
N TYR A 503 -33.84 12.16 2.29
CA TYR A 503 -32.70 11.54 1.64
C TYR A 503 -32.46 10.14 2.22
N ARG A 504 -32.35 9.13 1.34
CA ARG A 504 -31.91 7.81 1.76
C ARG A 504 -30.39 7.70 1.62
N VAL A 505 -29.74 7.34 2.69
CA VAL A 505 -28.30 7.12 2.74
C VAL A 505 -28.00 5.64 2.72
N TYR A 506 -27.19 5.23 1.81
CA TYR A 506 -26.73 3.85 1.65
C TYR A 506 -25.25 3.77 1.96
N ARG A 507 -24.81 2.65 2.50
CA ARG A 507 -23.42 2.33 2.79
C ARG A 507 -23.04 1.02 2.13
N MET A 508 -21.81 0.96 1.63
CA MET A 508 -21.17 -0.22 1.10
C MET A 508 -19.79 -0.38 1.73
N THR A 509 -19.40 -1.61 2.01
CA THR A 509 -18.02 -2.03 2.33
C THR A 509 -17.48 -2.86 1.17
N ALA A 510 -16.16 -3.07 1.10
CA ALA A 510 -15.58 -3.94 0.08
C ALA A 510 -16.26 -5.33 0.08
N GLY A 511 -16.72 -5.78 -1.07
CA GLY A 511 -17.39 -7.08 -1.23
C GLY A 511 -18.86 -7.13 -0.77
N SER A 512 -19.50 -5.98 -0.46
CA SER A 512 -20.90 -5.92 -0.08
C SER A 512 -21.74 -5.07 -1.04
N ILE A 513 -23.05 -5.29 -1.05
CA ILE A 513 -24.03 -4.44 -1.74
C ILE A 513 -24.34 -3.18 -0.91
N TYR A 514 -24.86 -2.13 -1.54
CA TYR A 514 -25.36 -0.95 -0.84
C TYR A 514 -26.53 -1.30 0.08
N THR A 515 -26.37 -1.03 1.38
CA THR A 515 -27.40 -1.20 2.40
C THR A 515 -27.88 0.18 2.84
N CYS A 516 -29.19 0.41 2.91
CA CYS A 516 -29.74 1.65 3.45
C CYS A 516 -29.42 1.73 4.95
N VAL A 517 -28.62 2.73 5.35
CA VAL A 517 -28.18 2.92 6.75
C VAL A 517 -28.91 4.06 7.45
N ALA A 518 -29.53 4.96 6.68
CA ALA A 518 -30.34 6.06 7.25
C ALA A 518 -31.34 6.61 6.24
N THR A 519 -32.42 7.20 6.78
CA THR A 519 -33.30 8.16 6.08
C THR A 519 -33.19 9.49 6.82
N VAL A 520 -32.74 10.53 6.10
CA VAL A 520 -32.54 11.88 6.63
C VAL A 520 -33.71 12.73 6.17
N MET A 521 -34.55 13.18 7.11
CA MET A 521 -35.75 13.99 6.83
C MET A 521 -35.40 15.47 6.68
N ASP A 522 -34.43 15.95 7.46
CA ASP A 522 -33.99 17.33 7.48
C ASP A 522 -32.48 17.47 7.33
N GLY A 523 -32.07 18.41 6.48
CA GLY A 523 -30.65 18.72 6.25
C GLY A 523 -29.99 17.81 5.24
N CYS A 524 -28.72 18.12 4.95
CA CYS A 524 -27.94 17.50 3.88
C CYS A 524 -26.65 16.88 4.43
N SER A 525 -26.73 16.19 5.56
CA SER A 525 -25.59 15.47 6.12
C SER A 525 -26.01 14.29 6.98
N TYR A 526 -25.15 13.28 7.00
CA TYR A 526 -25.30 12.11 7.87
C TYR A 526 -23.94 11.74 8.48
N THR A 527 -23.92 11.35 9.75
CA THR A 527 -22.71 10.83 10.39
C THR A 527 -22.93 9.38 10.78
N ASP A 528 -22.24 8.51 10.07
CA ASP A 528 -22.22 7.10 10.40
C ASP A 528 -21.25 6.81 11.54
N LYS A 529 -21.83 6.41 12.68
CA LYS A 529 -21.08 6.07 13.90
C LYS A 529 -20.83 4.56 14.05
N SER A 530 -21.39 3.75 13.13
CA SER A 530 -21.25 2.29 13.13
C SER A 530 -20.06 1.80 12.31
N VAL A 531 -19.14 2.70 11.95
CA VAL A 531 -17.95 2.40 11.17
C VAL A 531 -16.83 1.85 12.05
N GLU A 532 -16.07 0.90 11.49
CA GLU A 532 -14.91 0.26 12.13
C GLU A 532 -13.61 0.79 11.58
N SER A 533 -12.61 1.01 12.46
CA SER A 533 -11.29 1.50 12.04
C SER A 533 -10.58 0.47 11.18
N GLY A 534 -9.97 0.93 10.09
CA GLY A 534 -9.29 0.09 9.11
C GLY A 534 -10.19 -0.38 7.98
N THR A 535 -11.49 -0.05 8.01
CA THR A 535 -12.44 -0.44 6.98
C THR A 535 -12.71 0.72 6.02
N ARG A 536 -12.69 0.42 4.72
CA ARG A 536 -13.11 1.37 3.67
C ARG A 536 -14.62 1.31 3.49
N TYR A 537 -15.21 2.49 3.41
CA TYR A 537 -16.64 2.67 3.20
C TYR A 537 -16.89 3.55 2.00
N ARG A 538 -17.97 3.22 1.28
CA ARG A 538 -18.59 4.08 0.27
C ARG A 538 -20.00 4.36 0.72
N TYR A 539 -20.48 5.55 0.38
CA TYR A 539 -21.86 5.94 0.64
C TYR A 539 -22.51 6.37 -0.66
N ALA A 540 -23.80 6.20 -0.69
CA ALA A 540 -24.63 6.76 -1.74
C ALA A 540 -25.80 7.48 -1.12
N VAL A 541 -26.27 8.55 -1.75
CA VAL A 541 -27.43 9.31 -1.33
C VAL A 541 -28.43 9.36 -2.47
N ARG A 542 -29.68 9.20 -2.12
CA ARG A 542 -30.82 9.34 -3.06
C ARG A 542 -31.84 10.26 -2.45
N ALA A 543 -32.21 11.35 -3.15
CA ALA A 543 -33.33 12.19 -2.78
C ALA A 543 -34.66 11.48 -3.03
N VAL A 544 -35.66 11.73 -2.19
CA VAL A 544 -37.00 11.16 -2.28
C VAL A 544 -38.02 12.29 -2.14
N ALA A 545 -38.98 12.33 -3.07
CA ALA A 545 -40.09 13.27 -3.08
C ALA A 545 -41.42 12.50 -3.31
N GLY A 546 -42.18 12.23 -2.26
CA GLY A 546 -43.35 11.34 -2.32
C GLY A 546 -42.99 9.93 -2.75
N GLN A 547 -43.55 9.50 -3.89
CA GLN A 547 -43.22 8.20 -4.50
C GLN A 547 -42.00 8.27 -5.48
N LYS A 548 -41.55 9.48 -5.84
CA LYS A 548 -40.48 9.71 -6.78
C LYS A 548 -39.12 9.56 -6.09
N ARG A 549 -38.16 9.00 -6.79
CA ARG A 549 -36.80 8.76 -6.30
C ARG A 549 -35.81 9.32 -7.32
N GLY A 550 -34.92 10.19 -6.85
CA GLY A 550 -33.82 10.73 -7.66
C GLY A 550 -32.77 9.70 -8.01
N LYS A 551 -31.82 10.09 -8.84
CA LYS A 551 -30.62 9.28 -9.11
C LYS A 551 -29.80 9.06 -7.83
N ILE A 552 -29.03 7.99 -7.81
CA ILE A 552 -28.10 7.70 -6.72
C ILE A 552 -26.83 8.54 -6.91
N ALA A 553 -26.54 9.41 -5.96
CA ALA A 553 -25.27 10.12 -5.89
C ALA A 553 -24.28 9.37 -5.01
N ASN A 554 -23.17 8.97 -5.58
CA ASN A 554 -22.16 8.19 -4.86
C ASN A 554 -21.07 9.08 -4.26
N SER A 555 -20.49 8.67 -3.13
CA SER A 555 -19.32 9.30 -2.53
C SER A 555 -18.03 8.70 -3.10
N LYS A 556 -16.92 9.43 -2.97
CA LYS A 556 -15.60 8.81 -2.99
C LYS A 556 -15.47 7.80 -1.84
N ALA A 557 -14.63 6.78 -2.02
CA ALA A 557 -14.31 5.87 -0.92
C ALA A 557 -13.56 6.62 0.19
N ALA A 558 -13.84 6.29 1.46
CA ALA A 558 -13.07 6.77 2.60
C ALA A 558 -12.69 5.61 3.52
N LEU A 559 -11.44 5.61 3.94
CA LEU A 559 -10.98 4.73 5.02
C LEU A 559 -11.30 5.39 6.35
N TYR A 560 -12.05 4.70 7.21
CA TYR A 560 -12.25 5.18 8.57
C TYR A 560 -11.05 4.84 9.43
N LEU A 561 -10.42 5.85 10.01
CA LEU A 561 -9.36 5.70 11.01
C LEU A 561 -9.82 6.30 12.33
N LYS A 562 -9.91 5.47 13.35
CA LYS A 562 -10.24 5.90 14.70
C LYS A 562 -9.10 6.73 15.27
N GLN A 563 -9.45 7.86 15.89
CA GLN A 563 -8.47 8.69 16.59
C GLN A 563 -7.78 7.89 17.71
N PRO A 564 -6.42 7.90 17.77
CA PRO A 564 -5.70 7.22 18.85
C PRO A 564 -6.07 7.81 20.22
N VAL A 565 -6.26 6.94 21.21
CA VAL A 565 -6.30 7.35 22.61
C VAL A 565 -4.85 7.43 23.10
N TYR A 566 -4.44 8.59 23.59
CA TYR A 566 -3.05 8.84 23.95
C TYR A 566 -2.90 9.44 25.33
N THR A 567 -1.68 9.33 25.89
CA THR A 567 -1.29 9.98 27.14
C THR A 567 0.00 10.77 26.96
N VAL A 568 0.14 11.82 27.75
CA VAL A 568 1.32 12.69 27.76
C VAL A 568 1.80 12.82 29.19
N LYS A 569 3.06 12.45 29.45
CA LYS A 569 3.62 12.46 30.79
C LYS A 569 5.08 12.93 30.76
N ASN A 570 5.48 13.65 31.82
CA ASN A 570 6.90 13.86 32.07
C ASN A 570 7.62 12.52 32.27
N CYS A 571 8.86 12.39 31.84
CA CYS A 571 9.72 11.26 32.11
C CYS A 571 11.19 11.69 32.25
N ASN A 572 12.07 10.79 32.66
CA ASN A 572 13.48 11.07 32.96
C ASN A 572 14.26 11.80 31.86
N TYR A 573 13.89 11.57 30.62
CA TYR A 573 14.65 12.10 29.48
C TYR A 573 13.90 13.21 28.72
N GLY A 574 12.61 13.44 29.01
CA GLY A 574 11.79 14.39 28.25
C GLY A 574 10.32 14.32 28.58
N ILE A 575 9.49 14.35 27.56
CA ILE A 575 8.04 14.15 27.70
C ILE A 575 7.67 12.92 26.87
N ASN A 576 7.13 11.92 27.55
CA ASN A 576 6.70 10.67 26.93
C ASN A 576 5.25 10.75 26.48
N ILE A 577 5.03 10.50 25.20
CA ILE A 577 3.73 10.38 24.54
C ILE A 577 3.52 8.90 24.25
N THR A 578 2.41 8.32 24.71
CA THR A 578 2.03 6.93 24.41
C THR A 578 0.61 6.89 23.86
N TRP A 579 0.34 5.99 22.94
CA TRP A 579 -0.97 5.83 22.32
C TRP A 579 -1.31 4.37 22.05
N ASN A 580 -2.59 4.10 21.81
CA ASN A 580 -3.05 2.78 21.39
C ASN A 580 -3.05 2.66 19.86
N ARG A 581 -3.00 1.43 19.37
CA ARG A 581 -3.15 1.11 17.94
C ARG A 581 -4.50 1.60 17.41
N SER A 582 -4.48 2.18 16.20
CA SER A 582 -5.66 2.39 15.36
C SER A 582 -5.60 1.38 14.22
N ALA A 583 -6.58 0.48 14.12
CA ALA A 583 -6.60 -0.51 13.05
C ALA A 583 -6.63 0.19 11.70
N GLY A 584 -5.88 -0.32 10.73
CA GLY A 584 -5.73 0.24 9.38
C GLY A 584 -4.79 1.45 9.28
N ALA A 585 -4.13 1.86 10.37
CA ALA A 585 -3.11 2.91 10.30
C ALA A 585 -1.76 2.33 9.89
N TYR A 586 -1.07 2.99 8.97
CA TYR A 586 0.32 2.71 8.57
C TYR A 586 1.33 3.50 9.42
N GLY A 587 0.84 4.43 10.23
CA GLY A 587 1.68 5.18 11.14
C GLY A 587 0.93 6.26 11.89
N TYR A 588 1.70 7.08 12.62
CA TYR A 588 1.18 8.12 13.49
C TYR A 588 1.94 9.42 13.30
N LYS A 589 1.21 10.54 13.32
CA LYS A 589 1.80 11.88 13.31
C LYS A 589 1.59 12.53 14.66
N ILE A 590 2.68 12.92 15.31
CA ILE A 590 2.66 13.66 16.56
C ILE A 590 2.75 15.14 16.22
N TYR A 591 1.77 15.90 16.66
CA TYR A 591 1.78 17.36 16.57
C TYR A 591 2.08 17.95 17.94
N ARG A 592 2.84 19.02 17.97
CA ARG A 592 3.27 19.70 19.19
C ARG A 592 2.94 21.20 19.12
N LYS A 593 2.49 21.75 20.23
CA LYS A 593 2.56 23.17 20.53
C LYS A 593 3.71 23.39 21.49
N ALA A 594 4.72 24.14 21.07
CA ALA A 594 5.80 24.60 21.93
C ALA A 594 5.27 25.60 22.95
N PRO A 595 6.01 25.90 24.04
CA PRO A 595 5.59 26.87 25.03
C PRO A 595 5.21 28.21 24.43
N GLY A 596 3.94 28.62 24.63
CA GLY A 596 3.39 29.86 24.10
C GLY A 596 2.90 29.82 22.65
N ALA A 597 3.06 28.68 21.93
CA ALA A 597 2.55 28.53 20.59
C ALA A 597 1.02 28.35 20.58
N LEU A 598 0.34 29.03 19.66
CA LEU A 598 -1.12 28.95 19.48
C LEU A 598 -1.52 27.89 18.47
N SER A 599 -0.65 27.60 17.51
CA SER A 599 -0.90 26.65 16.41
C SER A 599 -0.15 25.32 16.61
N TRP A 600 -0.69 24.28 15.98
CA TRP A 600 -0.06 22.97 15.91
C TRP A 600 1.04 22.94 14.86
N SER A 601 2.17 22.34 15.19
CA SER A 601 3.22 22.01 14.22
C SER A 601 3.39 20.49 14.17
N LEU A 602 3.53 19.92 12.99
CA LEU A 602 3.95 18.52 12.86
C LEU A 602 5.33 18.39 13.51
N TYR A 603 5.46 17.47 14.43
CA TYR A 603 6.69 17.32 15.19
C TYR A 603 7.43 16.04 14.81
N LYS A 604 6.71 14.93 14.69
CA LYS A 604 7.31 13.63 14.34
C LYS A 604 6.29 12.73 13.65
N SER A 605 6.75 12.04 12.60
CA SER A 605 6.07 10.89 12.02
C SER A 605 6.63 9.61 12.65
N ILE A 606 5.77 8.67 12.95
CA ILE A 606 6.08 7.41 13.64
C ILE A 606 5.49 6.28 12.81
N PRO A 607 6.28 5.25 12.44
CA PRO A 607 5.80 4.11 11.67
C PRO A 607 4.82 3.23 12.46
N GLU A 608 4.13 2.32 11.78
CA GLU A 608 3.32 1.29 12.41
C GLU A 608 4.17 0.42 13.35
N GLY A 609 3.54 -0.16 14.34
CA GLY A 609 4.24 -1.01 15.35
C GLY A 609 4.85 -0.24 16.52
N VAL A 610 5.03 1.07 16.39
CA VAL A 610 5.55 1.94 17.46
C VAL A 610 4.43 2.75 18.08
N TYR A 611 4.26 2.65 19.41
CA TYR A 611 3.14 3.27 20.14
C TYR A 611 3.58 4.20 21.27
N SER A 612 4.83 4.63 21.24
CA SER A 612 5.37 5.59 22.18
C SER A 612 6.49 6.42 21.54
N TYR A 613 6.64 7.64 22.01
CA TYR A 613 7.71 8.55 21.61
C TYR A 613 8.11 9.45 22.79
N ILE A 614 9.40 9.66 22.97
CA ILE A 614 9.92 10.60 23.98
C ILE A 614 10.42 11.84 23.25
N ASP A 615 9.74 12.97 23.48
CA ASP A 615 10.19 14.27 22.98
C ASP A 615 11.38 14.75 23.81
N GLN A 616 12.54 14.85 23.12
CA GLN A 616 13.81 15.33 23.69
C GLN A 616 14.71 15.93 22.59
N PRO A 617 15.48 17.02 22.92
CA PRO A 617 15.47 17.72 24.19
C PRO A 617 14.28 18.69 24.33
N VAL A 618 13.74 18.80 25.51
CA VAL A 618 12.71 19.78 25.87
C VAL A 618 13.18 20.63 27.07
N ALA A 619 12.82 21.92 27.07
CA ALA A 619 13.25 22.84 28.11
C ALA A 619 12.56 22.59 29.44
N ASP A 620 13.33 22.59 30.51
CA ASP A 620 12.83 22.41 31.86
C ASP A 620 11.81 23.49 32.25
N TYR A 621 10.80 23.06 33.02
CA TYR A 621 9.72 23.90 33.56
C TYR A 621 8.86 24.57 32.49
N LYS A 622 8.92 24.11 31.27
CA LYS A 622 8.07 24.53 30.16
C LYS A 622 6.98 23.51 29.91
N GLU A 623 5.82 24.01 29.53
CA GLU A 623 4.67 23.21 29.16
C GLU A 623 4.66 22.99 27.63
N TYR A 624 4.49 21.74 27.24
CA TYR A 624 4.32 21.33 25.85
C TYR A 624 2.99 20.60 25.72
N THR A 625 2.28 20.89 24.64
CA THR A 625 0.99 20.25 24.35
C THR A 625 1.12 19.39 23.11
N TYR A 626 0.57 18.19 23.15
CA TYR A 626 0.66 17.21 22.07
C TYR A 626 -0.70 16.70 21.66
N THR A 627 -0.80 16.28 20.41
CA THR A 627 -1.89 15.47 19.89
C THR A 627 -1.33 14.44 18.93
N VAL A 628 -1.99 13.30 18.83
CA VAL A 628 -1.59 12.18 17.98
C VAL A 628 -2.67 11.92 16.96
N LYS A 629 -2.29 11.75 15.70
CA LYS A 629 -3.14 11.46 14.56
C LYS A 629 -2.68 10.17 13.91
N ALA A 630 -3.57 9.22 13.69
CA ALA A 630 -3.30 8.04 12.87
C ALA A 630 -3.40 8.42 11.40
N PHE A 631 -2.56 7.84 10.54
CA PHE A 631 -2.67 8.02 9.10
C PHE A 631 -2.42 6.70 8.37
N ASN A 632 -2.95 6.63 7.15
CA ASN A 632 -2.75 5.56 6.18
C ASN A 632 -2.66 6.24 4.82
N GLY A 633 -1.42 6.58 4.38
CA GLY A 633 -1.22 7.34 3.17
C GLY A 633 -2.09 8.61 3.14
N TYR A 634 -3.16 8.56 2.35
CA TYR A 634 -4.09 9.69 2.13
C TYR A 634 -5.15 9.87 3.19
N PHE A 635 -5.42 8.86 3.99
CA PHE A 635 -6.45 8.92 5.01
C PHE A 635 -5.84 9.20 6.37
N ALA A 636 -6.50 10.06 7.13
CA ALA A 636 -6.06 10.36 8.47
C ALA A 636 -7.23 10.42 9.43
N SER A 637 -6.99 9.99 10.67
CA SER A 637 -7.97 10.15 11.74
C SER A 637 -8.18 11.63 12.08
N THR A 638 -9.24 11.90 12.81
CA THR A 638 -9.33 13.15 13.57
C THR A 638 -8.24 13.25 14.63
N TYR A 639 -8.06 14.41 15.20
CA TYR A 639 -7.14 14.65 16.31
C TYR A 639 -7.79 15.48 17.41
N ASP A 640 -7.25 15.37 18.60
CA ASP A 640 -7.68 16.20 19.74
C ASP A 640 -7.20 17.64 19.51
N THR A 641 -8.13 18.55 19.23
CA THR A 641 -7.85 19.96 18.94
C THR A 641 -7.37 20.74 20.16
N VAL A 642 -7.74 20.29 21.37
CA VAL A 642 -7.26 20.85 22.64
C VAL A 642 -5.86 20.33 22.95
N GLY A 643 -5.68 19.01 22.81
CA GLY A 643 -4.45 18.31 23.12
C GLY A 643 -4.27 18.00 24.59
N LYS A 644 -3.20 17.26 24.91
CA LYS A 644 -2.79 16.95 26.28
C LYS A 644 -1.44 17.57 26.57
N SER A 645 -1.31 18.20 27.72
CA SER A 645 -0.11 18.92 28.11
C SER A 645 0.67 18.22 29.23
N ALA A 646 1.96 18.39 29.20
CA ALA A 646 2.85 18.08 30.29
C ALA A 646 3.92 19.16 30.46
N TYR A 647 4.29 19.41 31.71
CA TYR A 647 5.48 20.18 32.03
C TYR A 647 6.71 19.27 32.02
N ARG A 648 7.80 19.71 31.43
CA ARG A 648 9.09 19.06 31.63
C ARG A 648 9.55 19.38 33.07
N ILE A 649 9.60 18.39 33.90
CA ILE A 649 10.13 18.49 35.29
C ILE A 649 11.39 17.62 35.35
N PRO A 650 12.55 18.21 35.62
CA PRO A 650 13.80 17.48 35.77
C PRO A 650 13.73 16.42 36.86
N ASP A 651 14.63 15.47 36.79
CA ASP A 651 14.75 14.41 37.77
C ASP A 651 15.80 14.76 38.82
N CYS A 652 15.82 14.05 39.90
CA CYS A 652 16.88 14.09 40.89
C CYS A 652 17.28 12.66 41.28
N GLU A 653 18.54 12.50 41.65
CA GLU A 653 19.08 11.21 42.00
C GLU A 653 19.64 11.25 43.44
N ILE A 654 19.56 10.12 44.15
CA ILE A 654 20.21 9.94 45.44
C ILE A 654 21.69 9.79 45.16
N GLU A 655 22.52 10.77 45.56
CA GLU A 655 23.97 10.68 45.43
C GLU A 655 24.56 9.77 46.52
N ARG A 656 24.10 9.96 47.76
CA ARG A 656 24.60 9.18 48.89
C ARG A 656 23.46 8.76 49.81
N LEU A 657 23.56 7.55 50.34
CA LEU A 657 22.67 6.99 51.34
C LEU A 657 23.51 6.37 52.43
N ALA A 658 23.36 6.80 53.68
CA ALA A 658 24.15 6.31 54.80
C ALA A 658 23.35 6.22 56.08
N SER A 659 23.69 5.24 56.93
CA SER A 659 23.20 5.12 58.31
C SER A 659 24.41 5.08 59.23
N VAL A 660 24.77 6.20 59.84
CA VAL A 660 25.97 6.35 60.70
C VAL A 660 25.65 6.18 62.17
N THR A 661 24.41 6.41 62.59
CA THR A 661 23.89 6.27 63.93
C THR A 661 22.70 5.31 63.99
N PRO A 662 22.54 4.54 65.12
CA PRO A 662 21.38 3.65 65.26
C PRO A 662 20.05 4.37 65.08
N GLY A 663 19.14 3.74 64.31
CA GLY A 663 17.79 4.26 64.02
C GLY A 663 17.73 5.48 63.11
N ARG A 664 18.85 5.87 62.48
CA ARG A 664 18.89 7.07 61.61
C ARG A 664 19.40 6.75 60.21
N MET A 665 18.84 7.48 59.20
CA MET A 665 19.24 7.41 57.81
C MET A 665 19.45 8.82 57.26
N GLY A 666 20.56 9.05 56.58
CA GLY A 666 20.82 10.25 55.79
C GLY A 666 20.69 9.96 54.31
N VAL A 667 20.01 10.86 53.61
CA VAL A 667 19.84 10.87 52.14
C VAL A 667 20.44 12.18 51.65
N TRP A 668 21.36 12.11 50.70
CA TRP A 668 21.98 13.28 50.05
C TRP A 668 21.77 13.21 48.55
N TRP A 669 21.56 14.37 47.93
CA TRP A 669 21.33 14.54 46.51
C TRP A 669 21.88 15.88 46.02
N LYS A 670 22.02 16.03 44.72
CA LYS A 670 22.35 17.33 44.12
C LYS A 670 21.09 18.17 44.01
N ALA A 671 21.12 19.39 44.53
CA ALA A 671 20.02 20.33 44.40
C ALA A 671 19.74 20.62 42.90
N VAL A 672 18.46 20.50 42.48
CA VAL A 672 18.05 20.76 41.11
C VAL A 672 17.61 22.20 40.97
N THR A 673 18.26 22.94 40.04
CA THR A 673 17.94 24.35 39.77
C THR A 673 16.45 24.50 39.41
N GLY A 674 15.76 25.38 40.13
CA GLY A 674 14.32 25.62 39.88
C GLY A 674 13.37 24.68 40.63
N ALA A 675 13.84 23.71 41.39
CA ALA A 675 12.98 22.91 42.27
C ALA A 675 12.25 23.78 43.29
N THR A 676 11.00 23.44 43.63
CA THR A 676 10.33 24.00 44.83
C THR A 676 10.64 23.19 46.07
N GLY A 677 10.92 21.91 45.89
CA GLY A 677 11.29 21.00 46.93
C GLY A 677 11.39 19.55 46.46
N TYR A 678 11.45 18.64 47.44
CA TYR A 678 11.70 17.21 47.18
C TYR A 678 10.69 16.34 47.93
N GLN A 679 10.40 15.18 47.41
CA GLN A 679 9.65 14.12 48.06
C GLN A 679 10.54 12.89 48.15
N ILE A 680 10.67 12.32 49.37
CA ILE A 680 11.43 11.12 49.63
C ILE A 680 10.47 10.06 50.15
N GLU A 681 10.53 8.86 49.58
CA GLU A 681 9.84 7.71 50.10
C GLU A 681 10.83 6.66 50.57
N TYR A 682 10.51 6.06 51.70
CA TYR A 682 11.27 4.92 52.21
C TYR A 682 10.32 3.81 52.68
N SER A 683 10.71 2.59 52.41
CA SER A 683 9.90 1.39 52.63
C SER A 683 10.77 0.21 53.05
N ARG A 684 10.20 -0.72 53.84
CA ARG A 684 10.82 -2.03 54.13
C ARG A 684 10.62 -3.03 53.00
N TYR A 685 9.87 -2.65 51.98
CA TYR A 685 9.56 -3.45 50.77
C TYR A 685 10.17 -2.78 49.54
N SER A 686 10.78 -3.57 48.66
CA SER A 686 11.39 -3.06 47.43
C SER A 686 10.36 -2.54 46.39
N ASP A 687 9.15 -3.01 46.48
CA ASP A 687 8.00 -2.60 45.62
C ASP A 687 7.25 -1.38 46.18
N PHE A 688 7.67 -0.84 47.33
CA PHE A 688 7.03 0.29 48.00
C PHE A 688 5.51 0.12 48.28
N ARG A 689 5.03 -1.14 48.41
CA ARG A 689 3.61 -1.41 48.72
C ARG A 689 3.13 -0.82 50.06
N VAL A 690 4.07 -0.61 51.02
CA VAL A 690 3.87 0.15 52.22
C VAL A 690 5.09 1.06 52.39
N TYR A 691 4.89 2.36 52.46
CA TYR A 691 5.97 3.34 52.54
C TYR A 691 5.63 4.51 53.42
N THR A 692 6.67 5.22 53.85
CA THR A 692 6.57 6.55 54.45
C THR A 692 7.03 7.58 53.45
N ALA A 693 6.23 8.61 53.22
CA ALA A 693 6.56 9.73 52.35
C ALA A 693 6.88 10.97 53.16
N VAL A 694 7.95 11.66 52.80
CA VAL A 694 8.36 12.94 53.40
C VAL A 694 8.46 13.99 52.29
N THR A 695 7.69 15.05 52.39
CA THR A 695 7.79 16.19 51.48
C THR A 695 8.58 17.33 52.12
N LEU A 696 9.62 17.77 51.43
CA LEU A 696 10.55 18.79 51.87
C LEU A 696 10.37 20.06 51.05
N ALA A 697 10.03 21.17 51.66
CA ALA A 697 10.09 22.49 51.02
C ALA A 697 11.53 23.00 50.97
N GLY A 698 11.83 23.78 49.94
CA GLY A 698 13.17 24.38 49.73
C GLY A 698 13.93 23.67 48.59
N GLY A 699 13.97 24.31 47.42
CA GLY A 699 14.60 23.74 46.23
C GLY A 699 16.13 23.67 46.28
N SER A 700 16.77 24.41 47.17
CA SER A 700 18.21 24.40 47.39
C SER A 700 18.65 23.33 48.38
N ARG A 701 17.72 22.52 48.94
CA ARG A 701 18.07 21.42 49.81
C ARG A 701 18.81 20.34 49.03
N ASP A 702 19.80 19.76 49.72
CA ASP A 702 20.64 18.69 49.18
C ASP A 702 20.77 17.51 50.17
N GLU A 703 20.11 17.57 51.34
CA GLU A 703 20.12 16.50 52.30
C GLU A 703 18.84 16.35 53.14
N ARG A 704 18.67 15.16 53.72
CA ARG A 704 17.63 14.86 54.71
C ARG A 704 18.13 13.77 55.67
N MET A 705 18.03 14.06 56.98
CA MET A 705 18.17 13.06 58.04
C MET A 705 16.77 12.56 58.47
N THR A 706 16.58 11.27 58.52
CA THR A 706 15.38 10.59 59.00
C THR A 706 15.70 9.80 60.26
N THR A 707 14.84 9.85 61.28
CA THR A 707 15.01 9.19 62.56
C THR A 707 13.84 8.25 62.85
N GLY A 708 13.98 7.40 63.88
CA GLY A 708 12.92 6.47 64.29
C GLY A 708 12.81 5.22 63.41
N LEU A 709 13.88 4.88 62.68
CA LEU A 709 13.92 3.69 61.86
C LEU A 709 14.36 2.48 62.70
N ALA A 710 13.89 1.29 62.38
CA ALA A 710 14.25 0.06 63.07
C ALA A 710 15.70 -0.35 62.78
N SER A 711 16.57 -0.37 63.77
CA SER A 711 17.95 -0.81 63.66
C SER A 711 18.03 -2.27 63.17
N GLY A 712 19.03 -2.59 62.38
CA GLY A 712 19.24 -3.90 61.77
C GLY A 712 18.37 -4.22 60.56
N ARG A 713 17.41 -3.37 60.22
CA ARG A 713 16.46 -3.59 59.11
C ARG A 713 16.90 -2.86 57.83
N TYR A 714 16.54 -3.45 56.67
CA TYR A 714 16.74 -2.82 55.39
C TYR A 714 15.58 -1.93 54.99
N TYR A 715 15.90 -0.82 54.35
CA TYR A 715 14.94 0.12 53.78
C TYR A 715 15.31 0.42 52.32
N SER A 716 14.35 0.34 51.42
CA SER A 716 14.44 0.87 50.07
C SER A 716 14.03 2.34 50.10
N VAL A 717 14.78 3.18 49.40
CA VAL A 717 14.60 4.65 49.39
C VAL A 717 14.58 5.11 47.95
N ARG A 718 13.63 5.96 47.60
CA ARG A 718 13.55 6.69 46.33
C ARG A 718 13.17 8.14 46.61
N MET A 719 13.51 9.01 45.67
CA MET A 719 13.19 10.42 45.79
C MET A 719 12.75 10.99 44.45
N ARG A 720 12.08 12.12 44.50
CA ARG A 720 11.76 12.95 43.32
C ARG A 720 11.72 14.42 43.71
N MET A 721 12.05 15.30 42.77
CA MET A 721 11.82 16.72 42.95
C MET A 721 10.37 17.07 42.64
N TYR A 722 9.92 18.23 43.10
CA TYR A 722 8.68 18.83 42.63
C TYR A 722 8.83 20.33 42.36
N ARG A 723 8.00 20.84 41.44
CA ARG A 723 7.87 22.26 41.12
C ARG A 723 6.42 22.69 41.28
N LYS A 724 6.19 23.83 41.93
CA LYS A 724 4.89 24.50 41.93
C LYS A 724 4.83 25.52 40.81
N ILE A 725 3.83 25.39 39.93
CA ILE A 725 3.58 26.28 38.79
C ILE A 725 2.08 26.62 38.78
N GLY A 726 1.73 27.92 38.80
CA GLY A 726 0.33 28.35 38.81
C GLY A 726 -0.52 27.76 39.96
N GLY A 727 0.07 27.55 41.13
CA GLY A 727 -0.59 26.95 42.29
C GLY A 727 -0.69 25.41 42.26
N ARG A 728 -0.36 24.74 41.17
CA ARG A 728 -0.36 23.26 41.03
C ARG A 728 1.04 22.72 41.27
N THR A 729 1.10 21.50 41.83
CA THR A 729 2.38 20.79 42.08
C THR A 729 2.59 19.76 40.96
N TYR A 730 3.77 19.83 40.34
CA TYR A 730 4.23 18.90 39.32
C TYR A 730 5.48 18.18 39.85
N TYR A 731 5.57 16.89 39.56
CA TYR A 731 6.65 16.02 40.05
C TYR A 731 7.50 15.53 38.89
N GLY A 732 8.83 15.45 39.15
CA GLY A 732 9.74 14.61 38.36
C GLY A 732 9.46 13.13 38.61
N ASP A 733 10.10 12.29 37.84
CA ASP A 733 10.02 10.83 38.07
C ASP A 733 10.77 10.45 39.36
N TRP A 734 10.44 9.26 39.85
CA TRP A 734 11.19 8.70 40.98
C TRP A 734 12.59 8.34 40.52
N SER A 735 13.61 8.68 41.36
CA SER A 735 14.97 8.18 41.22
C SER A 735 14.99 6.66 41.23
N LYS A 736 16.09 6.07 40.77
CA LYS A 736 16.37 4.66 41.06
C LYS A 736 16.32 4.42 42.56
N SER A 737 15.63 3.36 42.98
CA SER A 737 15.58 3.01 44.39
C SER A 737 16.95 2.50 44.86
N ARG A 738 17.37 2.94 46.04
CA ARG A 738 18.58 2.46 46.70
C ARG A 738 18.22 1.83 48.05
N MET A 739 18.93 0.80 48.44
CA MET A 739 18.67 0.06 49.67
C MET A 739 19.78 0.32 50.71
N ILE A 740 19.37 0.44 51.95
CA ILE A 740 20.29 0.64 53.08
C ILE A 740 19.87 -0.20 54.27
N LYS A 741 20.85 -0.75 55.00
CA LYS A 741 20.65 -1.35 56.32
C LYS A 741 20.86 -0.30 57.39
N ILE A 742 19.89 -0.14 58.28
CA ILE A 742 19.97 0.82 59.40
C ILE A 742 20.85 0.26 60.51
N LYS A 743 21.80 1.07 61.01
CA LYS A 743 22.62 0.74 62.16
C LYS A 743 21.78 0.59 63.42
#